data_49a7174b85c91d6a56741f8b94c32736
#
_entry.id   49a7174b85c91d6a56741f8b94c32736
#
_cell.length_a   1.000
_cell.length_b   1.000
_cell.length_c   1.000
_cell.angle_alpha   90.00
_cell.angle_beta   90.00
_cell.angle_gamma   90.00
#
_symmetry.space_group_name_H-M   'P 1'
#
loop_
_entity.id
_entity.type
_entity.pdbx_description
1 polymer ?
#
loop_
_entity_poly.entity_id
_entity_poly.type
_entity_poly.pdbx_seq_one_letter_code
_entity_poly.pdbx_strand_id
1 'polypeptide(L)'
;MRVVFGSSSSSSSAIVATQTRLYNHRNKPNKHPVTKLFPLASSSSLSSIPTVHSSQTALLSTVRRDLSSRNDYYADMASKLAKDGRLEEFAMIVESVVVSEGNVSKFASMLSLEMVASGIVKSIREGRIDCVVGVLKKLNELGVAPLELFDGSGFKLLKNECQRLLDSGEVEMFVGLMEVLEEFRLPVKELGEEFRIVQLFVNKRDVSLAIRYACIVPRADILFCNFVREFGKKRDLVSALRAYDASKKHLSSPNMYICRTIIDVCGICGDYMKSRAIYEDLRSQNITLNIYVFNSLMNVNAHDLKFTLEVYKNMQKLGVMADMASYNILLKACCLAGNTVLAQEIYGEVKHLEAKGVLKLDVFTYSTIVKVFADAKWWQMALKVKEDMLSAGVTPNTITWSSLINACANAGLVEQAMHLFEEMLQAGCEPNSQCCNILLQACVEACQFDRAFRLFRSWTLSKTQVALGEDYDGNTDRISNMEHKDKQSITNTPNFVPNSHYSSFDKRFSFKPTTTTYNILMKACCTDYYRVKALMNEMRTVGLSPNHISWTILIDACGGSGNVEGALQILKIMREDGMSPDVVAYTTAIKVCVRSKRLKQAFSLFEEMKHYQIQPNLVTYITLLRARSRYGSLHEVQQCLAVYQDMWKAGYKANDTYLKELIEEWCEGVIQDKNQNQGEVTLCRRTNSQRPQSLLLEKVAVHLQKSAAENLAIDLRGLTKVEARIIVLAVLRMMKENYSLGVPVKDDLMIVLGPNKVNKIQAKHDLEVKDAITKLLQDDLGLKVFLDGPSIQHKNAHMQKLLDSESNMAETLHIELKSSTRRPKILQRLKVPKKSLHHWLQRRVGSTGR
;
A
#
# COMPACT_ATOMS: atom_id res chain seq x y z
N MET A 1 32.98 14.39 -11.25
CA MET A 1 32.02 14.38 -10.13
C MET A 1 30.98 13.32 -10.39
N ARG A 2 31.13 12.16 -9.79
CA ARG A 2 30.17 11.05 -9.92
C ARG A 2 29.04 11.27 -8.93
N VAL A 3 27.86 11.58 -9.43
CA VAL A 3 26.62 11.58 -8.62
C VAL A 3 26.05 10.16 -8.66
N VAL A 4 26.16 9.46 -7.54
CA VAL A 4 25.54 8.14 -7.35
C VAL A 4 24.06 8.35 -7.15
N PHE A 5 23.27 8.04 -8.18
CA PHE A 5 21.82 7.95 -8.08
C PHE A 5 21.45 6.58 -7.51
N GLY A 6 21.06 6.54 -6.23
CA GLY A 6 20.38 5.40 -5.66
C GLY A 6 18.96 5.32 -6.21
N SER A 7 18.71 4.44 -7.16
CA SER A 7 17.38 4.08 -7.61
C SER A 7 16.76 3.10 -6.62
N SER A 8 15.94 3.58 -5.70
CA SER A 8 15.01 2.73 -4.97
C SER A 8 13.89 2.30 -5.91
N SER A 9 14.11 1.18 -6.60
CA SER A 9 13.08 0.54 -7.41
C SER A 9 12.03 -0.10 -6.50
N SER A 10 10.82 0.39 -6.58
CA SER A 10 9.61 -0.21 -6.02
C SER A 10 9.27 -1.52 -6.77
N SER A 11 9.97 -2.60 -6.45
CA SER A 11 9.71 -3.95 -7.00
C SER A 11 8.94 -4.88 -6.06
N SER A 12 8.39 -4.36 -4.95
CA SER A 12 7.69 -5.19 -3.95
C SER A 12 6.25 -5.58 -4.32
N SER A 13 5.63 -4.98 -5.33
CA SER A 13 4.22 -5.24 -5.67
C SER A 13 3.97 -6.34 -6.70
N ALA A 14 5.01 -6.81 -7.40
CA ALA A 14 4.84 -7.84 -8.43
C ALA A 14 4.96 -9.29 -7.93
N ILE A 15 5.49 -9.51 -6.73
CA ILE A 15 5.80 -10.85 -6.21
C ILE A 15 4.57 -11.56 -5.64
N VAL A 16 3.54 -10.83 -5.21
CA VAL A 16 2.34 -11.42 -4.57
C VAL A 16 1.32 -11.95 -5.60
N ALA A 17 1.33 -11.43 -6.83
CA ALA A 17 0.33 -11.81 -7.84
C ALA A 17 0.63 -13.14 -8.57
N THR A 18 1.87 -13.61 -8.55
CA THR A 18 2.27 -14.86 -9.27
C THR A 18 2.12 -16.13 -8.43
N GLN A 19 2.06 -16.05 -7.11
CA GLN A 19 1.92 -17.24 -6.26
C GLN A 19 0.48 -17.79 -6.15
N THR A 20 -0.54 -17.00 -6.52
CA THR A 20 -1.94 -17.42 -6.43
C THR A 20 -2.47 -18.18 -7.66
N ARG A 21 -1.72 -18.23 -8.76
CA ARG A 21 -2.18 -18.92 -9.99
C ARG A 21 -1.76 -20.39 -10.14
N LEU A 22 -0.91 -20.92 -9.28
CA LEU A 22 -0.32 -22.27 -9.45
C LEU A 22 -0.95 -23.38 -8.60
N TYR A 23 -1.99 -23.09 -7.80
CA TYR A 23 -2.60 -24.12 -6.94
C TYR A 23 -3.94 -24.69 -7.42
N ASN A 24 -4.38 -24.39 -8.65
CA ASN A 24 -5.69 -24.86 -9.16
C ASN A 24 -5.62 -25.94 -10.25
N HIS A 25 -4.52 -26.67 -10.39
CA HIS A 25 -4.52 -27.84 -11.28
C HIS A 25 -3.87 -29.04 -10.59
N ARG A 26 -4.68 -29.86 -9.93
CA ARG A 26 -4.66 -31.34 -9.88
C ARG A 26 -5.45 -31.81 -8.66
N ASN A 27 -6.67 -32.30 -8.93
CA ASN A 27 -7.16 -33.60 -8.53
C ASN A 27 -8.66 -33.71 -8.85
N LYS A 28 -8.92 -34.31 -9.97
CA LYS A 28 -10.22 -34.97 -10.19
C LYS A 28 -10.10 -36.37 -9.60
N PRO A 29 -10.96 -36.81 -8.70
CA PRO A 29 -11.10 -38.22 -8.39
C PRO A 29 -12.06 -38.85 -9.37
N ASN A 30 -11.62 -40.00 -9.88
CA ASN A 30 -12.39 -40.92 -10.70
C ASN A 30 -13.71 -41.31 -10.02
N LYS A 31 -14.76 -41.35 -10.81
CA LYS A 31 -16.02 -42.00 -10.49
C LYS A 31 -15.89 -43.49 -10.58
N HIS A 32 -16.14 -44.21 -9.48
CA HIS A 32 -16.59 -45.57 -9.53
C HIS A 32 -17.96 -45.66 -8.84
N PRO A 33 -18.87 -46.48 -9.35
CA PRO A 33 -20.27 -46.54 -8.94
C PRO A 33 -20.45 -47.35 -7.67
N VAL A 34 -21.12 -46.81 -6.69
CA VAL A 34 -21.57 -47.54 -5.51
C VAL A 34 -23.02 -47.94 -5.67
N THR A 35 -23.17 -49.22 -5.73
CA THR A 35 -24.41 -50.03 -5.69
C THR A 35 -25.30 -49.70 -4.51
N LYS A 36 -26.60 -49.64 -4.81
CA LYS A 36 -27.71 -49.59 -3.86
C LYS A 36 -27.70 -50.86 -3.00
N LEU A 37 -27.81 -50.66 -1.66
CA LEU A 37 -28.22 -51.74 -0.76
C LEU A 37 -29.44 -51.20 0.03
N PHE A 38 -30.54 -51.87 -0.17
CA PHE A 38 -31.74 -51.82 0.65
C PHE A 38 -31.54 -52.70 1.91
N PRO A 39 -32.07 -52.33 3.10
CA PRO A 39 -32.27 -53.36 4.12
C PRO A 39 -33.68 -53.92 4.08
N LEU A 40 -33.72 -55.20 4.14
CA LEU A 40 -34.88 -56.08 4.23
C LEU A 40 -35.65 -55.90 5.53
N ALA A 41 -36.96 -56.04 5.35
CA ALA A 41 -37.94 -56.21 6.41
C ALA A 41 -37.76 -57.60 7.06
N SER A 42 -37.95 -57.68 8.37
CA SER A 42 -38.18 -58.95 9.07
C SER A 42 -39.61 -58.99 9.57
N SER A 43 -40.28 -59.97 9.05
CA SER A 43 -41.59 -60.43 9.41
C SER A 43 -41.61 -61.14 10.76
N SER A 44 -42.70 -60.99 11.53
CA SER A 44 -43.21 -62.10 12.32
C SER A 44 -44.73 -61.99 12.49
N SER A 45 -45.33 -63.04 12.10
CA SER A 45 -46.68 -63.46 12.04
C SER A 45 -47.33 -63.70 13.39
N LEU A 46 -48.67 -63.64 13.41
CA LEU A 46 -49.69 -64.58 13.91
C LEU A 46 -50.91 -63.79 14.43
N SER A 47 -52.00 -63.96 14.10
CA SER A 47 -53.05 -64.97 13.84
C SER A 47 -54.42 -64.40 14.20
N SER A 48 -55.33 -64.59 13.25
CA SER A 48 -56.71 -65.05 13.36
C SER A 48 -57.81 -64.34 14.19
N ILE A 49 -58.79 -63.75 13.45
CA ILE A 49 -60.24 -64.01 13.30
C ILE A 49 -61.09 -63.69 14.57
N PRO A 50 -62.32 -63.16 14.44
CA PRO A 50 -63.32 -63.12 13.36
C PRO A 50 -64.16 -61.78 13.22
N THR A 51 -64.73 -61.66 12.05
CA THR A 51 -65.93 -60.92 11.63
C THR A 51 -67.02 -60.68 12.63
N VAL A 52 -67.54 -59.43 12.67
CA VAL A 52 -68.96 -59.09 12.72
C VAL A 52 -69.20 -57.58 12.56
N HIS A 53 -70.17 -57.21 11.73
CA HIS A 53 -70.99 -56.01 11.60
C HIS A 53 -70.50 -54.90 10.60
N SER A 54 -71.13 -55.03 9.43
CA SER A 54 -71.26 -54.09 8.37
C SER A 54 -72.45 -53.10 8.59
N SER A 55 -72.36 -52.18 9.52
CA SER A 55 -73.37 -51.08 9.55
C SER A 55 -72.86 -49.76 10.21
N GLN A 56 -71.68 -49.79 10.79
CA GLN A 56 -71.05 -48.53 11.29
C GLN A 56 -70.05 -47.86 10.36
N THR A 57 -69.66 -48.52 9.27
CA THR A 57 -68.67 -48.06 8.33
C THR A 57 -69.23 -47.00 7.32
N ALA A 58 -70.58 -46.96 7.08
CA ALA A 58 -71.16 -46.01 6.16
C ALA A 58 -71.36 -44.60 6.78
N LEU A 59 -71.64 -44.53 8.11
CA LEU A 59 -71.74 -43.25 8.84
C LEU A 59 -70.36 -42.65 9.12
N LEU A 60 -69.35 -43.47 9.41
CA LEU A 60 -67.95 -42.99 9.56
C LEU A 60 -67.35 -42.56 8.23
N SER A 61 -67.70 -43.12 7.11
CA SER A 61 -67.26 -42.72 5.79
C SER A 61 -67.87 -41.41 5.27
N THR A 62 -69.12 -41.10 5.62
CA THR A 62 -69.79 -39.83 5.31
C THR A 62 -69.25 -38.69 6.18
N VAL A 63 -69.10 -38.91 7.52
CA VAL A 63 -68.52 -37.95 8.42
C VAL A 63 -67.01 -37.68 8.06
N ARG A 64 -66.26 -38.71 7.66
CA ARG A 64 -64.88 -38.53 7.13
C ARG A 64 -64.84 -37.80 5.80
N ARG A 65 -65.80 -37.96 4.88
CA ARG A 65 -65.86 -37.17 3.62
C ARG A 65 -66.21 -35.72 3.89
N ASP A 66 -67.17 -35.42 4.81
CA ASP A 66 -67.52 -34.06 5.18
C ASP A 66 -66.38 -33.34 5.92
N LEU A 67 -65.64 -34.05 6.81
CA LEU A 67 -64.47 -33.54 7.46
C LEU A 67 -63.31 -33.35 6.46
N SER A 68 -63.06 -34.25 5.51
CA SER A 68 -62.04 -34.10 4.48
C SER A 68 -62.32 -32.90 3.56
N SER A 69 -63.58 -32.72 3.13
CA SER A 69 -63.98 -31.60 2.29
C SER A 69 -63.88 -30.24 3.02
N ARG A 70 -64.09 -30.22 4.34
CA ARG A 70 -63.88 -29.03 5.17
C ARG A 70 -62.38 -28.65 5.27
N ASN A 71 -61.54 -29.63 5.45
CA ASN A 71 -60.11 -29.42 5.59
C ASN A 71 -59.46 -28.96 4.26
N ASP A 72 -59.85 -29.49 3.13
CA ASP A 72 -59.46 -29.04 1.80
C ASP A 72 -59.83 -27.56 1.62
N TYR A 73 -61.05 -27.14 2.05
CA TYR A 73 -61.49 -25.74 1.99
C TYR A 73 -60.60 -24.81 2.86
N TYR A 74 -60.37 -25.22 4.12
CA TYR A 74 -59.51 -24.42 5.00
C TYR A 74 -58.04 -24.38 4.55
N ALA A 75 -57.50 -25.45 3.95
CA ALA A 75 -56.17 -25.51 3.42
C ALA A 75 -56.03 -24.59 2.19
N ASP A 76 -57.05 -24.58 1.28
CA ASP A 76 -57.07 -23.67 0.14
C ASP A 76 -57.22 -22.20 0.56
N MET A 77 -58.08 -21.93 1.55
CA MET A 77 -58.25 -20.58 2.11
C MET A 77 -56.98 -20.09 2.78
N ALA A 78 -56.35 -20.91 3.58
CA ALA A 78 -55.10 -20.61 4.28
C ALA A 78 -53.96 -20.34 3.26
N SER A 79 -53.86 -21.19 2.21
CA SER A 79 -52.88 -21.01 1.12
C SER A 79 -53.06 -19.71 0.35
N LYS A 80 -54.33 -19.30 0.09
CA LYS A 80 -54.62 -18.00 -0.55
C LYS A 80 -54.26 -16.80 0.31
N LEU A 81 -54.59 -16.84 1.60
CA LEU A 81 -54.17 -15.79 2.55
C LEU A 81 -52.65 -15.66 2.65
N ALA A 82 -51.95 -16.79 2.69
CA ALA A 82 -50.50 -16.78 2.65
C ALA A 82 -49.99 -16.09 1.39
N LYS A 83 -50.48 -16.47 0.20
CA LYS A 83 -50.10 -15.87 -1.08
C LYS A 83 -50.31 -14.35 -1.12
N ASP A 84 -51.41 -13.88 -0.50
CA ASP A 84 -51.71 -12.45 -0.42
C ASP A 84 -50.79 -11.69 0.55
N GLY A 85 -49.95 -12.40 1.31
CA GLY A 85 -49.01 -11.84 2.30
C GLY A 85 -49.65 -11.59 3.67
N ARG A 86 -50.87 -12.12 3.92
CA ARG A 86 -51.59 -12.05 5.20
C ARG A 86 -51.21 -13.24 6.08
N LEU A 87 -49.86 -13.27 6.44
CA LEU A 87 -49.28 -14.43 7.10
C LEU A 87 -49.79 -14.67 8.53
N GLU A 88 -50.17 -13.63 9.25
CA GLU A 88 -50.75 -13.76 10.62
C GLU A 88 -52.12 -14.47 10.57
N GLU A 89 -52.97 -14.12 9.65
CA GLU A 89 -54.27 -14.75 9.45
C GLU A 89 -54.12 -16.19 8.95
N PHE A 90 -53.13 -16.42 8.07
CA PHE A 90 -52.74 -17.77 7.69
C PHE A 90 -52.41 -18.64 8.92
N ALA A 91 -51.51 -18.12 9.80
CA ALA A 91 -51.12 -18.84 11.02
C ALA A 91 -52.31 -19.07 11.95
N MET A 92 -53.25 -18.12 12.09
CA MET A 92 -54.50 -18.29 12.89
C MET A 92 -55.39 -19.41 12.36
N ILE A 93 -55.56 -19.54 11.04
CA ILE A 93 -56.34 -20.64 10.44
C ILE A 93 -55.64 -21.97 10.69
N VAL A 94 -54.32 -22.06 10.49
CA VAL A 94 -53.54 -23.27 10.77
C VAL A 94 -53.71 -23.68 12.21
N GLU A 95 -53.56 -22.76 13.18
CA GLU A 95 -53.77 -23.01 14.60
C GLU A 95 -55.16 -23.53 14.91
N SER A 96 -56.18 -22.86 14.38
CA SER A 96 -57.59 -23.25 14.62
C SER A 96 -57.90 -24.67 14.11
N VAL A 97 -57.38 -25.05 12.96
CA VAL A 97 -57.59 -26.40 12.40
C VAL A 97 -56.75 -27.45 13.15
N VAL A 98 -55.51 -27.13 13.48
CA VAL A 98 -54.64 -28.06 14.23
C VAL A 98 -55.20 -28.34 15.62
N VAL A 99 -55.70 -27.33 16.34
CA VAL A 99 -56.26 -27.47 17.69
C VAL A 99 -57.59 -28.29 17.63
N SER A 100 -58.38 -28.14 16.57
CA SER A 100 -59.62 -28.85 16.44
C SER A 100 -59.51 -30.31 16.03
N GLU A 101 -58.50 -30.69 15.26
CA GLU A 101 -58.39 -32.04 14.66
C GLU A 101 -57.19 -32.89 15.14
N GLY A 102 -56.18 -32.31 15.76
CA GLY A 102 -55.05 -33.04 16.34
C GLY A 102 -54.09 -33.72 15.35
N ASN A 103 -54.27 -33.55 14.01
CA ASN A 103 -53.45 -34.22 12.98
C ASN A 103 -52.77 -33.21 12.09
N VAL A 104 -51.67 -32.68 12.56
CA VAL A 104 -50.85 -31.61 11.95
C VAL A 104 -50.32 -32.01 10.58
N SER A 105 -49.72 -33.21 10.48
CA SER A 105 -49.02 -33.65 9.24
C SER A 105 -50.01 -33.82 8.07
N LYS A 106 -51.26 -34.20 8.34
CA LYS A 106 -52.29 -34.34 7.31
C LYS A 106 -52.71 -32.97 6.76
N PHE A 107 -52.89 -31.97 7.62
CA PHE A 107 -53.27 -30.64 7.18
C PHE A 107 -52.11 -29.96 6.44
N ALA A 108 -50.86 -30.10 6.93
CA ALA A 108 -49.68 -29.56 6.24
C ALA A 108 -49.52 -30.12 4.82
N SER A 109 -49.85 -31.42 4.60
CA SER A 109 -49.79 -32.04 3.28
C SER A 109 -50.88 -31.56 2.29
N MET A 110 -51.95 -30.89 2.81
CA MET A 110 -53.04 -30.32 2.00
C MET A 110 -52.78 -28.85 1.62
N LEU A 111 -51.83 -28.17 2.26
CA LEU A 111 -51.44 -26.80 1.94
C LEU A 111 -50.72 -26.71 0.57
N SER A 112 -51.00 -25.67 -0.19
CA SER A 112 -50.23 -25.35 -1.38
C SER A 112 -48.91 -24.68 -0.95
N LEU A 113 -47.83 -25.49 -0.89
CA LEU A 113 -46.50 -25.04 -0.44
C LEU A 113 -45.95 -23.89 -1.29
N GLU A 114 -46.20 -23.90 -2.59
CA GLU A 114 -45.83 -22.81 -3.50
C GLU A 114 -46.50 -21.48 -3.15
N MET A 115 -47.83 -21.51 -2.82
CA MET A 115 -48.54 -20.28 -2.40
C MET A 115 -48.00 -19.77 -1.04
N VAL A 116 -47.73 -20.64 -0.12
CA VAL A 116 -47.20 -20.29 1.22
C VAL A 116 -45.78 -19.70 1.06
N ALA A 117 -44.91 -20.35 0.31
CA ALA A 117 -43.54 -19.85 0.03
C ALA A 117 -43.56 -18.49 -0.69
N SER A 118 -44.49 -18.32 -1.69
CA SER A 118 -44.66 -17.04 -2.39
C SER A 118 -45.09 -15.91 -1.44
N GLY A 119 -46.00 -16.21 -0.50
CA GLY A 119 -46.42 -15.23 0.51
C GLY A 119 -45.36 -14.87 1.52
N ILE A 120 -44.55 -15.82 1.96
CA ILE A 120 -43.37 -15.59 2.83
C ILE A 120 -42.39 -14.67 2.07
N VAL A 121 -42.04 -14.99 0.84
CA VAL A 121 -41.12 -14.17 0.01
C VAL A 121 -41.66 -12.76 -0.21
N LYS A 122 -43.01 -12.62 -0.44
CA LYS A 122 -43.65 -11.32 -0.55
C LYS A 122 -43.52 -10.49 0.74
N SER A 123 -43.75 -11.09 1.90
CA SER A 123 -43.60 -10.43 3.19
C SER A 123 -42.14 -10.04 3.50
N ILE A 124 -41.15 -10.85 3.10
CA ILE A 124 -39.72 -10.50 3.16
C ILE A 124 -39.45 -9.28 2.27
N ARG A 125 -39.98 -9.24 1.06
CA ARG A 125 -39.81 -8.12 0.12
C ARG A 125 -40.41 -6.81 0.64
N GLU A 126 -41.51 -6.90 1.39
CA GLU A 126 -42.15 -5.76 2.05
C GLU A 126 -41.44 -5.35 3.37
N GLY A 127 -40.32 -5.99 3.73
CA GLY A 127 -39.55 -5.68 4.93
C GLY A 127 -40.17 -6.20 6.24
N ARG A 128 -41.21 -7.04 6.18
CA ARG A 128 -41.95 -7.57 7.36
C ARG A 128 -41.33 -8.88 7.86
N ILE A 129 -40.00 -8.87 8.17
CA ILE A 129 -39.29 -10.07 8.63
C ILE A 129 -39.83 -10.54 9.97
N ASP A 130 -40.16 -9.64 10.92
CA ASP A 130 -40.68 -9.98 12.24
C ASP A 130 -42.00 -10.77 12.16
N CYS A 131 -42.85 -10.41 11.20
CA CYS A 131 -44.09 -11.16 10.91
C CYS A 131 -43.76 -12.59 10.44
N VAL A 132 -42.78 -12.74 9.52
CA VAL A 132 -42.33 -14.05 9.03
C VAL A 132 -41.76 -14.89 10.19
N VAL A 133 -40.94 -14.31 11.06
CA VAL A 133 -40.40 -14.98 12.27
C VAL A 133 -41.52 -15.45 13.17
N GLY A 134 -42.50 -14.57 13.49
CA GLY A 134 -43.64 -14.88 14.37
C GLY A 134 -44.44 -16.06 13.84
N VAL A 135 -44.69 -16.05 12.52
CA VAL A 135 -45.46 -17.13 11.85
C VAL A 135 -44.68 -18.45 11.85
N LEU A 136 -43.39 -18.42 11.49
CA LEU A 136 -42.56 -19.64 11.48
C LEU A 136 -42.40 -20.23 12.89
N LYS A 137 -42.28 -19.42 13.94
CA LYS A 137 -42.25 -19.87 15.34
C LYS A 137 -43.56 -20.55 15.71
N LYS A 138 -44.69 -19.91 15.41
CA LYS A 138 -46.02 -20.43 15.71
C LYS A 138 -46.31 -21.75 15.01
N LEU A 139 -45.90 -21.87 13.73
CA LEU A 139 -46.04 -23.13 12.98
C LEU A 139 -45.15 -24.24 13.57
N ASN A 140 -43.93 -23.92 13.98
CA ASN A 140 -43.06 -24.88 14.63
C ASN A 140 -43.59 -25.36 15.99
N GLU A 141 -44.18 -24.46 16.78
CA GLU A 141 -44.88 -24.80 18.05
C GLU A 141 -46.08 -25.71 17.82
N LEU A 142 -46.77 -25.55 16.71
CA LEU A 142 -47.89 -26.39 16.29
C LEU A 142 -47.46 -27.74 15.69
N GLY A 143 -46.14 -27.99 15.56
CA GLY A 143 -45.58 -29.23 15.02
C GLY A 143 -45.44 -29.29 13.49
N VAL A 144 -45.62 -28.16 12.80
CA VAL A 144 -45.33 -28.03 11.38
C VAL A 144 -43.88 -27.57 11.24
N ALA A 145 -42.99 -28.46 10.79
CA ALA A 145 -41.60 -28.09 10.60
C ALA A 145 -41.46 -27.02 9.47
N PRO A 146 -40.84 -25.85 9.73
CA PRO A 146 -40.69 -24.83 8.72
C PRO A 146 -40.01 -25.30 7.42
N LEU A 147 -39.17 -26.34 7.51
CA LEU A 147 -38.53 -26.94 6.32
C LEU A 147 -39.55 -27.62 5.40
N GLU A 148 -40.66 -28.17 5.95
CA GLU A 148 -41.72 -28.82 5.18
C GLU A 148 -42.55 -27.82 4.37
N LEU A 149 -42.47 -26.50 4.67
CA LEU A 149 -43.16 -25.45 3.98
C LEU A 149 -42.48 -25.02 2.66
N PHE A 150 -41.22 -25.41 2.49
CA PHE A 150 -40.46 -25.08 1.30
C PHE A 150 -40.17 -26.33 0.47
N ASP A 151 -41.01 -26.59 -0.54
CA ASP A 151 -40.66 -27.54 -1.60
C ASP A 151 -39.53 -26.99 -2.50
N GLY A 152 -39.14 -27.77 -3.53
CA GLY A 152 -38.10 -27.33 -4.45
C GLY A 152 -38.41 -26.03 -5.19
N SER A 153 -39.71 -25.71 -5.42
CA SER A 153 -40.12 -24.46 -6.05
C SER A 153 -40.08 -23.28 -5.06
N GLY A 154 -40.57 -23.49 -3.86
CA GLY A 154 -40.52 -22.51 -2.76
C GLY A 154 -39.11 -22.14 -2.35
N PHE A 155 -38.23 -23.12 -2.25
CA PHE A 155 -36.81 -22.88 -1.96
C PHE A 155 -36.12 -22.06 -3.07
N LYS A 156 -36.49 -22.31 -4.33
CA LYS A 156 -36.00 -21.49 -5.47
C LYS A 156 -36.46 -20.03 -5.40
N LEU A 157 -37.73 -19.79 -4.99
CA LEU A 157 -38.24 -18.44 -4.78
C LEU A 157 -37.50 -17.72 -3.66
N LEU A 158 -37.27 -18.40 -2.54
CA LEU A 158 -36.47 -17.86 -1.43
C LEU A 158 -35.05 -17.55 -1.85
N LYS A 159 -34.39 -18.42 -2.61
CA LYS A 159 -33.06 -18.19 -3.17
C LYS A 159 -33.01 -16.96 -4.07
N ASN A 160 -34.01 -16.79 -4.94
CA ASN A 160 -34.09 -15.63 -5.81
C ASN A 160 -34.27 -14.33 -5.00
N GLU A 161 -35.02 -14.36 -3.90
CA GLU A 161 -35.19 -13.19 -3.05
C GLU A 161 -33.93 -12.86 -2.27
N CYS A 162 -33.21 -13.85 -1.75
CA CYS A 162 -31.88 -13.67 -1.15
C CYS A 162 -30.91 -13.05 -2.15
N GLN A 163 -30.96 -13.50 -3.42
CA GLN A 163 -30.13 -12.92 -4.48
C GLN A 163 -30.52 -11.47 -4.76
N ARG A 164 -31.80 -11.12 -4.77
CA ARG A 164 -32.29 -9.74 -4.93
C ARG A 164 -31.78 -8.83 -3.80
N LEU A 165 -31.84 -9.28 -2.55
CA LEU A 165 -31.34 -8.53 -1.39
C LEU A 165 -29.84 -8.29 -1.50
N LEU A 166 -29.07 -9.26 -2.01
CA LEU A 166 -27.65 -9.11 -2.27
C LEU A 166 -27.38 -8.11 -3.41
N ASP A 167 -28.20 -8.14 -4.48
CA ASP A 167 -28.07 -7.25 -5.63
C ASP A 167 -28.46 -5.80 -5.30
N SER A 168 -29.50 -5.60 -4.50
CA SER A 168 -29.89 -4.28 -3.98
C SER A 168 -28.93 -3.74 -2.92
N GLY A 169 -28.08 -4.62 -2.36
CA GLY A 169 -27.15 -4.26 -1.30
C GLY A 169 -27.80 -4.09 0.08
N GLU A 170 -28.98 -4.65 0.31
CA GLU A 170 -29.68 -4.67 1.60
C GLU A 170 -29.13 -5.77 2.51
N VAL A 171 -27.83 -5.61 2.88
CA VAL A 171 -27.05 -6.67 3.54
C VAL A 171 -27.50 -6.95 4.97
N GLU A 172 -27.95 -5.92 5.70
CA GLU A 172 -28.51 -6.08 7.07
C GLU A 172 -29.74 -6.97 7.04
N MET A 173 -30.66 -6.71 6.10
CA MET A 173 -31.87 -7.50 5.91
C MET A 173 -31.55 -8.93 5.48
N PHE A 174 -30.54 -9.10 4.63
CA PHE A 174 -30.06 -10.41 4.22
C PHE A 174 -29.53 -11.22 5.40
N VAL A 175 -28.67 -10.63 6.26
CA VAL A 175 -28.13 -11.32 7.44
C VAL A 175 -29.22 -11.66 8.43
N GLY A 176 -30.14 -10.71 8.74
CA GLY A 176 -31.29 -10.97 9.63
C GLY A 176 -32.17 -12.11 9.11
N LEU A 177 -32.40 -12.17 7.81
CA LEU A 177 -33.13 -13.29 7.19
C LEU A 177 -32.36 -14.61 7.36
N MET A 178 -31.04 -14.63 7.17
CA MET A 178 -30.22 -15.85 7.36
C MET A 178 -30.24 -16.35 8.81
N GLU A 179 -30.18 -15.42 9.79
CA GLU A 179 -30.28 -15.76 11.22
C GLU A 179 -31.60 -16.47 11.52
N VAL A 180 -32.70 -15.95 10.97
CA VAL A 180 -34.04 -16.56 11.14
C VAL A 180 -34.15 -17.93 10.47
N LEU A 181 -33.63 -18.06 9.24
CA LEU A 181 -33.70 -19.33 8.51
C LEU A 181 -32.86 -20.42 9.16
N GLU A 182 -31.76 -20.06 9.80
CA GLU A 182 -30.90 -20.98 10.54
C GLU A 182 -31.56 -21.44 11.85
N GLU A 183 -32.28 -20.54 12.57
CA GLU A 183 -33.06 -20.89 13.78
C GLU A 183 -34.01 -22.05 13.48
N PHE A 184 -34.55 -22.11 12.27
CA PHE A 184 -35.44 -23.16 11.78
C PHE A 184 -34.75 -24.27 10.98
N ARG A 185 -33.41 -24.35 11.02
CA ARG A 185 -32.58 -25.41 10.38
C ARG A 185 -32.76 -25.51 8.87
N LEU A 186 -33.10 -24.40 8.18
CA LEU A 186 -33.09 -24.38 6.73
C LEU A 186 -31.65 -24.40 6.18
N PRO A 187 -31.39 -24.93 4.96
CA PRO A 187 -30.05 -25.03 4.39
C PRO A 187 -29.54 -23.68 3.89
N VAL A 188 -29.15 -22.80 4.81
CA VAL A 188 -28.73 -21.41 4.57
C VAL A 188 -27.61 -21.30 3.56
N LYS A 189 -26.74 -22.33 3.51
CA LYS A 189 -25.58 -22.36 2.59
C LYS A 189 -25.96 -22.37 1.11
N GLU A 190 -27.12 -22.91 0.77
CA GLU A 190 -27.57 -23.03 -0.61
C GLU A 190 -28.24 -21.76 -1.14
N LEU A 191 -28.56 -20.81 -0.26
CA LEU A 191 -29.30 -19.60 -0.58
C LEU A 191 -28.45 -18.48 -1.22
N GLY A 192 -27.13 -18.54 -1.13
CA GLY A 192 -26.27 -17.53 -1.71
C GLY A 192 -24.89 -18.05 -2.13
N GLU A 193 -24.25 -17.36 -3.07
CA GLU A 193 -22.87 -17.63 -3.46
C GLU A 193 -21.90 -17.05 -2.41
N GLU A 194 -21.18 -17.89 -1.70
CA GLU A 194 -20.26 -17.52 -0.63
C GLU A 194 -19.25 -16.44 -1.07
N PHE A 195 -18.66 -16.61 -2.25
CA PHE A 195 -17.68 -15.65 -2.77
C PHE A 195 -18.26 -14.25 -2.95
N ARG A 196 -19.45 -14.15 -3.50
CA ARG A 196 -20.15 -12.89 -3.75
C ARG A 196 -20.55 -12.19 -2.45
N ILE A 197 -21.03 -12.96 -1.49
CA ILE A 197 -21.40 -12.48 -0.16
C ILE A 197 -20.16 -11.89 0.54
N VAL A 198 -19.04 -12.62 0.55
CA VAL A 198 -17.77 -12.14 1.12
C VAL A 198 -17.33 -10.82 0.46
N GLN A 199 -17.41 -10.71 -0.85
CA GLN A 199 -17.03 -9.49 -1.57
C GLN A 199 -17.93 -8.30 -1.19
N LEU A 200 -19.23 -8.51 -1.03
CA LEU A 200 -20.17 -7.45 -0.63
C LEU A 200 -19.86 -6.90 0.76
N PHE A 201 -19.66 -7.76 1.77
CA PHE A 201 -19.31 -7.33 3.13
C PHE A 201 -17.99 -6.57 3.17
N VAL A 202 -16.97 -7.08 2.47
CA VAL A 202 -15.65 -6.46 2.41
C VAL A 202 -15.69 -5.11 1.68
N ASN A 203 -16.50 -4.97 0.64
CA ASN A 203 -16.67 -3.69 -0.07
C ASN A 203 -17.39 -2.64 0.80
N LYS A 204 -18.38 -3.05 1.58
CA LYS A 204 -19.08 -2.18 2.54
C LYS A 204 -18.25 -1.88 3.80
N ARG A 205 -17.15 -2.58 4.03
CA ARG A 205 -16.32 -2.51 5.24
C ARG A 205 -17.10 -2.78 6.54
N ASP A 206 -18.17 -3.55 6.46
CA ASP A 206 -18.95 -3.92 7.64
C ASP A 206 -18.51 -5.28 8.18
N VAL A 207 -17.57 -5.23 9.11
CA VAL A 207 -17.04 -6.43 9.75
C VAL A 207 -18.06 -7.05 10.73
N SER A 208 -19.00 -6.26 11.28
CA SER A 208 -19.98 -6.75 12.27
C SER A 208 -20.97 -7.69 11.60
N LEU A 209 -21.50 -7.30 10.43
CA LEU A 209 -22.37 -8.14 9.62
C LEU A 209 -21.65 -9.38 9.07
N ALA A 210 -20.39 -9.22 8.67
CA ALA A 210 -19.56 -10.34 8.21
C ALA A 210 -19.39 -11.40 9.31
N ILE A 211 -19.16 -10.98 10.56
CA ILE A 211 -19.03 -11.89 11.71
C ILE A 211 -20.38 -12.56 12.02
N ARG A 212 -21.49 -11.81 12.07
CA ARG A 212 -22.83 -12.38 12.30
C ARG A 212 -23.13 -13.48 11.27
N TYR A 213 -22.92 -13.18 9.99
CA TYR A 213 -23.12 -14.14 8.92
C TYR A 213 -22.20 -15.38 9.06
N ALA A 214 -20.92 -15.19 9.39
CA ALA A 214 -19.99 -16.30 9.58
C ALA A 214 -20.40 -17.24 10.74
N CYS A 215 -21.05 -16.71 11.78
CA CYS A 215 -21.52 -17.51 12.92
C CYS A 215 -22.74 -18.35 12.60
N ILE A 216 -23.50 -18.01 11.57
CA ILE A 216 -24.73 -18.71 11.17
C ILE A 216 -24.40 -19.91 10.26
N VAL A 217 -23.44 -19.75 9.35
CA VAL A 217 -23.20 -20.72 8.28
C VAL A 217 -22.37 -21.91 8.76
N PRO A 218 -22.74 -23.16 8.42
CA PRO A 218 -21.91 -24.34 8.69
C PRO A 218 -20.52 -24.17 8.04
N ARG A 219 -19.45 -24.61 8.74
CA ARG A 219 -18.04 -24.38 8.39
C ARG A 219 -17.62 -22.89 8.47
N ALA A 220 -17.99 -22.28 9.56
CA ALA A 220 -17.59 -20.91 9.91
C ALA A 220 -16.08 -20.65 9.78
N ASP A 221 -15.25 -21.67 10.00
CA ASP A 221 -13.79 -21.60 9.87
C ASP A 221 -13.32 -21.17 8.49
N ILE A 222 -13.92 -21.72 7.43
CA ILE A 222 -13.59 -21.31 6.03
C ILE A 222 -14.03 -19.88 5.77
N LEU A 223 -15.22 -19.51 6.23
CA LEU A 223 -15.75 -18.15 6.04
C LEU A 223 -14.94 -17.11 6.79
N PHE A 224 -14.58 -17.34 8.05
CA PHE A 224 -13.70 -16.45 8.80
C PHE A 224 -12.36 -16.27 8.08
N CYS A 225 -11.77 -17.36 7.58
CA CYS A 225 -10.54 -17.28 6.81
C CYS A 225 -10.68 -16.43 5.53
N ASN A 226 -11.80 -16.59 4.82
CA ASN A 226 -12.09 -15.81 3.62
C ASN A 226 -12.26 -14.32 3.93
N PHE A 227 -13.00 -13.98 5.00
CA PHE A 227 -13.13 -12.59 5.47
C PHE A 227 -11.79 -11.99 5.87
N VAL A 228 -11.00 -12.66 6.70
CA VAL A 228 -9.67 -12.21 7.10
C VAL A 228 -8.80 -11.94 5.87
N ARG A 229 -8.80 -12.86 4.89
CA ARG A 229 -8.02 -12.73 3.66
C ARG A 229 -8.47 -11.55 2.80
N GLU A 230 -9.77 -11.41 2.57
CA GLU A 230 -10.29 -10.36 1.68
C GLU A 230 -10.17 -8.96 2.31
N PHE A 231 -10.41 -8.78 3.62
CA PHE A 231 -10.09 -7.54 4.33
C PHE A 231 -8.58 -7.23 4.23
N GLY A 232 -7.73 -8.23 4.37
CA GLY A 232 -6.28 -8.10 4.19
C GLY A 232 -5.88 -7.60 2.80
N LYS A 233 -6.50 -8.12 1.73
CA LYS A 233 -6.28 -7.63 0.36
C LYS A 233 -6.64 -6.15 0.20
N LYS A 234 -7.65 -5.67 0.92
CA LYS A 234 -8.04 -4.25 0.97
C LYS A 234 -7.17 -3.41 1.92
N ARG A 235 -6.16 -4.01 2.56
CA ARG A 235 -5.30 -3.42 3.60
C ARG A 235 -6.06 -2.91 4.82
N ASP A 236 -7.20 -3.51 5.12
CA ASP A 236 -7.99 -3.21 6.32
C ASP A 236 -7.65 -4.22 7.43
N LEU A 237 -6.53 -3.95 8.12
CA LEU A 237 -6.05 -4.80 9.20
C LEU A 237 -7.00 -4.83 10.40
N VAL A 238 -7.69 -3.71 10.67
CA VAL A 238 -8.59 -3.60 11.84
C VAL A 238 -9.78 -4.56 11.70
N SER A 239 -10.43 -4.56 10.52
CA SER A 239 -11.54 -5.47 10.24
C SER A 239 -11.07 -6.93 10.18
N ALA A 240 -9.89 -7.20 9.62
CA ALA A 240 -9.29 -8.54 9.58
C ALA A 240 -9.02 -9.09 11.00
N LEU A 241 -8.49 -8.26 11.91
CA LEU A 241 -8.25 -8.65 13.31
C LEU A 241 -9.54 -8.90 14.06
N ARG A 242 -10.57 -8.06 13.87
CA ARG A 242 -11.89 -8.28 14.47
C ARG A 242 -12.50 -9.62 14.05
N ALA A 243 -12.41 -9.96 12.76
CA ALA A 243 -12.87 -11.26 12.24
C ALA A 243 -12.06 -12.42 12.81
N TYR A 244 -10.72 -12.25 12.96
CA TYR A 244 -9.85 -13.23 13.61
C TYR A 244 -10.21 -13.43 15.10
N ASP A 245 -10.41 -12.35 15.85
CA ASP A 245 -10.79 -12.44 17.27
C ASP A 245 -12.18 -13.05 17.46
N ALA A 246 -13.12 -12.78 16.56
CA ALA A 246 -14.42 -13.43 16.54
C ALA A 246 -14.30 -14.94 16.26
N SER A 247 -13.43 -15.34 15.34
CA SER A 247 -13.17 -16.76 15.06
C SER A 247 -12.64 -17.52 16.27
N LYS A 248 -11.77 -16.90 17.08
CA LYS A 248 -11.26 -17.49 18.33
C LYS A 248 -12.38 -17.75 19.37
N LYS A 249 -13.39 -16.87 19.39
CA LYS A 249 -14.53 -17.00 20.32
C LYS A 249 -15.55 -18.04 19.85
N HIS A 250 -15.71 -18.16 18.56
CA HIS A 250 -16.74 -19.04 17.97
C HIS A 250 -16.25 -20.47 17.75
N LEU A 251 -14.97 -20.66 17.40
CA LEU A 251 -14.39 -21.98 17.16
C LEU A 251 -13.89 -22.59 18.48
N SER A 252 -14.21 -23.83 18.72
CA SER A 252 -13.79 -24.58 19.91
C SER A 252 -12.28 -24.84 19.98
N SER A 253 -11.59 -24.81 18.86
CA SER A 253 -10.13 -24.97 18.75
C SER A 253 -9.54 -23.98 17.76
N PRO A 254 -8.30 -23.49 17.98
CA PRO A 254 -7.65 -22.57 17.05
C PRO A 254 -7.41 -23.22 15.71
N ASN A 255 -7.94 -22.62 14.63
CA ASN A 255 -7.72 -23.10 13.28
C ASN A 255 -6.38 -22.55 12.75
N MET A 256 -5.41 -23.43 12.50
CA MET A 256 -4.07 -23.07 12.02
C MET A 256 -4.11 -22.35 10.67
N TYR A 257 -5.13 -22.60 9.87
CA TYR A 257 -5.28 -21.94 8.57
C TYR A 257 -5.65 -20.45 8.73
N ILE A 258 -6.52 -20.14 9.70
CA ILE A 258 -6.88 -18.75 10.04
C ILE A 258 -5.68 -18.06 10.69
N CYS A 259 -4.96 -18.74 11.59
CA CYS A 259 -3.75 -18.19 12.24
C CYS A 259 -2.67 -17.82 11.20
N ARG A 260 -2.44 -18.70 10.22
CA ARG A 260 -1.56 -18.39 9.10
C ARG A 260 -2.05 -17.17 8.31
N THR A 261 -3.34 -17.15 7.96
CA THR A 261 -3.90 -16.09 7.11
C THR A 261 -3.80 -14.72 7.78
N ILE A 262 -4.05 -14.61 9.08
CA ILE A 262 -3.94 -13.31 9.78
C ILE A 262 -2.48 -12.84 9.88
N ILE A 263 -1.52 -13.77 10.06
CA ILE A 263 -0.09 -13.44 10.03
C ILE A 263 0.29 -12.89 8.65
N ASP A 264 -0.13 -13.57 7.57
CA ASP A 264 0.11 -13.12 6.19
C ASP A 264 -0.51 -11.72 5.95
N VAL A 265 -1.72 -11.47 6.46
CA VAL A 265 -2.40 -10.16 6.38
C VAL A 265 -1.64 -9.08 7.13
N CYS A 266 -1.09 -9.36 8.31
CA CYS A 266 -0.21 -8.41 9.02
C CYS A 266 0.98 -8.02 8.13
N GLY A 267 1.57 -8.96 7.41
CA GLY A 267 2.65 -8.72 6.45
C GLY A 267 2.22 -7.82 5.28
N ILE A 268 1.04 -8.08 4.70
CA ILE A 268 0.47 -7.27 3.60
C ILE A 268 0.21 -5.83 4.04
N CYS A 269 -0.23 -5.65 5.30
CA CYS A 269 -0.50 -4.33 5.88
C CYS A 269 0.76 -3.64 6.44
N GLY A 270 1.89 -4.35 6.54
CA GLY A 270 3.16 -3.82 7.05
C GLY A 270 3.24 -3.72 8.58
N ASP A 271 2.30 -4.32 9.32
CA ASP A 271 2.33 -4.36 10.79
C ASP A 271 2.98 -5.65 11.28
N TYR A 272 4.30 -5.66 11.26
CA TYR A 272 5.12 -6.80 11.69
C TYR A 272 5.01 -7.07 13.21
N MET A 273 4.85 -6.01 14.00
CA MET A 273 4.73 -6.15 15.45
C MET A 273 3.46 -6.90 15.85
N LYS A 274 2.36 -6.69 15.10
CA LYS A 274 1.11 -7.41 15.34
C LYS A 274 1.24 -8.89 15.01
N SER A 275 1.97 -9.25 13.95
CA SER A 275 2.25 -10.66 13.61
C SER A 275 3.02 -11.38 14.73
N ARG A 276 3.98 -10.68 15.37
CA ARG A 276 4.74 -11.20 16.53
C ARG A 276 3.85 -11.35 17.76
N ALA A 277 3.01 -10.37 18.04
CA ALA A 277 2.06 -10.43 19.17
C ALA A 277 1.09 -11.62 19.03
N ILE A 278 0.59 -11.90 17.82
CA ILE A 278 -0.24 -13.07 17.54
C ILE A 278 0.55 -14.37 17.80
N TYR A 279 1.80 -14.44 17.41
CA TYR A 279 2.66 -15.59 17.65
C TYR A 279 2.88 -15.83 19.15
N GLU A 280 3.19 -14.79 19.93
CA GLU A 280 3.37 -14.90 21.38
C GLU A 280 2.06 -15.29 22.10
N ASP A 281 0.91 -14.81 21.64
CA ASP A 281 -0.41 -15.21 22.13
C ASP A 281 -0.65 -16.72 21.91
N LEU A 282 -0.40 -17.22 20.70
CA LEU A 282 -0.53 -18.65 20.39
C LEU A 282 0.43 -19.52 21.20
N ARG A 283 1.65 -19.04 21.42
CA ARG A 283 2.67 -19.71 22.24
C ARG A 283 2.27 -19.75 23.72
N SER A 284 1.76 -18.65 24.27
CA SER A 284 1.32 -18.56 25.67
C SER A 284 0.17 -19.53 25.98
N GLN A 285 -0.64 -19.84 24.97
CA GLN A 285 -1.75 -20.80 25.05
C GLN A 285 -1.29 -22.26 24.84
N ASN A 286 0.01 -22.53 24.72
CA ASN A 286 0.60 -23.84 24.42
C ASN A 286 0.01 -24.52 23.17
N ILE A 287 -0.37 -23.75 22.16
CA ILE A 287 -0.93 -24.27 20.90
C ILE A 287 0.21 -24.80 20.03
N THR A 288 0.10 -26.06 19.58
CA THR A 288 1.06 -26.66 18.66
C THR A 288 0.92 -26.06 17.27
N LEU A 289 1.92 -25.30 16.84
CA LEU A 289 1.95 -24.66 15.54
C LEU A 289 2.47 -25.63 14.47
N ASN A 290 1.86 -25.57 13.29
CA ASN A 290 2.33 -26.34 12.14
C ASN A 290 3.38 -25.55 11.33
N ILE A 291 4.08 -26.24 10.43
CA ILE A 291 5.12 -25.67 9.57
C ILE A 291 4.63 -24.46 8.75
N TYR A 292 3.36 -24.46 8.31
CA TYR A 292 2.80 -23.38 7.50
C TYR A 292 2.70 -22.06 8.27
N VAL A 293 2.36 -22.12 9.56
CA VAL A 293 2.31 -20.92 10.43
C VAL A 293 3.70 -20.41 10.69
N PHE A 294 4.67 -21.29 10.98
CA PHE A 294 6.08 -20.91 11.15
C PHE A 294 6.64 -20.26 9.88
N ASN A 295 6.40 -20.84 8.70
CA ASN A 295 6.86 -20.30 7.43
C ASN A 295 6.23 -18.92 7.14
N SER A 296 4.94 -18.73 7.40
CA SER A 296 4.30 -17.42 7.24
C SER A 296 4.88 -16.38 8.19
N LEU A 297 5.09 -16.74 9.46
CA LEU A 297 5.68 -15.85 10.46
C LEU A 297 7.10 -15.43 10.08
N MET A 298 7.94 -16.39 9.70
CA MET A 298 9.30 -16.13 9.23
C MET A 298 9.30 -15.25 7.96
N ASN A 299 8.43 -15.54 6.98
CA ASN A 299 8.38 -14.80 5.73
C ASN A 299 7.93 -13.34 5.93
N VAL A 300 6.93 -13.10 6.77
CA VAL A 300 6.44 -11.76 7.13
C VAL A 300 7.53 -10.95 7.83
N ASN A 301 8.31 -11.57 8.70
CA ASN A 301 9.37 -10.93 9.46
C ASN A 301 10.78 -11.11 8.84
N ALA A 302 10.90 -11.51 7.58
CA ALA A 302 12.17 -11.79 6.91
C ALA A 302 13.15 -10.60 6.89
N HIS A 303 12.67 -9.36 7.10
CA HIS A 303 13.49 -8.16 7.24
C HIS A 303 14.27 -8.09 8.57
N ASP A 304 13.81 -8.84 9.59
CA ASP A 304 14.50 -8.99 10.88
C ASP A 304 15.08 -10.40 10.99
N LEU A 305 16.34 -10.53 10.58
CA LEU A 305 17.04 -11.82 10.56
C LEU A 305 17.14 -12.45 11.95
N LYS A 306 17.33 -11.64 13.02
CA LYS A 306 17.43 -12.15 14.39
C LYS A 306 16.15 -12.85 14.81
N PHE A 307 15.03 -12.19 14.64
CA PHE A 307 13.71 -12.75 14.94
C PHE A 307 13.39 -13.99 14.08
N THR A 308 13.68 -13.92 12.78
CA THR A 308 13.46 -15.06 11.85
C THR A 308 14.25 -16.29 12.28
N LEU A 309 15.51 -16.14 12.68
CA LEU A 309 16.35 -17.23 13.20
C LEU A 309 15.85 -17.76 14.56
N GLU A 310 15.32 -16.88 15.41
CA GLU A 310 14.72 -17.29 16.69
C GLU A 310 13.49 -18.16 16.45
N VAL A 311 12.60 -17.74 15.55
CA VAL A 311 11.40 -18.51 15.16
C VAL A 311 11.82 -19.88 14.56
N TYR A 312 12.83 -19.92 13.71
CA TYR A 312 13.38 -21.15 13.14
C TYR A 312 13.90 -22.12 14.22
N LYS A 313 14.70 -21.60 15.18
CA LYS A 313 15.19 -22.40 16.32
C LYS A 313 14.05 -22.91 17.19
N ASN A 314 13.00 -22.10 17.41
CA ASN A 314 11.83 -22.53 18.16
C ASN A 314 11.04 -23.63 17.43
N MET A 315 10.92 -23.54 16.09
CA MET A 315 10.33 -24.55 15.25
C MET A 315 11.07 -25.91 15.37
N GLN A 316 12.40 -25.87 15.33
CA GLN A 316 13.24 -27.07 15.52
C GLN A 316 13.09 -27.66 16.94
N LYS A 317 13.07 -26.82 17.99
CA LYS A 317 12.88 -27.28 19.39
C LYS A 317 11.54 -27.98 19.60
N LEU A 318 10.52 -27.59 18.86
CA LEU A 318 9.19 -28.22 18.90
C LEU A 318 9.09 -29.47 18.00
N GLY A 319 10.22 -29.92 17.41
CA GLY A 319 10.26 -31.09 16.55
C GLY A 319 9.62 -30.91 15.16
N VAL A 320 9.31 -29.67 14.77
CA VAL A 320 8.78 -29.40 13.43
C VAL A 320 9.92 -29.31 12.44
N MET A 321 9.99 -30.27 11.52
CA MET A 321 11.05 -30.34 10.50
C MET A 321 10.89 -29.23 9.47
N ALA A 322 11.98 -28.55 9.14
CA ALA A 322 12.00 -27.54 8.10
C ALA A 322 11.85 -28.16 6.71
N ASP A 323 11.05 -27.54 5.87
CA ASP A 323 10.89 -27.89 4.46
C ASP A 323 11.70 -26.91 3.57
N MET A 324 11.66 -27.14 2.26
CA MET A 324 12.37 -26.28 1.32
C MET A 324 11.87 -24.83 1.35
N ALA A 325 10.57 -24.61 1.67
CA ALA A 325 10.02 -23.28 1.83
C ALA A 325 10.64 -22.56 3.05
N SER A 326 10.86 -23.27 4.16
CA SER A 326 11.54 -22.74 5.34
C SER A 326 12.95 -22.25 4.99
N TYR A 327 13.74 -23.06 4.28
CA TYR A 327 15.09 -22.68 3.86
C TYR A 327 15.10 -21.51 2.88
N ASN A 328 14.18 -21.47 1.93
CA ASN A 328 14.05 -20.36 1.00
C ASN A 328 13.73 -19.02 1.73
N ILE A 329 12.93 -19.07 2.79
CA ILE A 329 12.64 -17.90 3.61
C ILE A 329 13.89 -17.47 4.42
N LEU A 330 14.63 -18.41 4.99
CA LEU A 330 15.87 -18.12 5.70
C LEU A 330 16.92 -17.48 4.78
N LEU A 331 17.12 -18.03 3.58
CA LEU A 331 18.00 -17.47 2.55
C LEU A 331 17.57 -16.04 2.17
N LYS A 332 16.26 -15.83 1.96
CA LYS A 332 15.71 -14.49 1.71
C LYS A 332 16.00 -13.52 2.87
N ALA A 333 15.82 -13.96 4.12
CA ALA A 333 16.09 -13.12 5.28
C ALA A 333 17.59 -12.76 5.40
N CYS A 334 18.48 -13.71 5.12
CA CYS A 334 19.92 -13.44 5.07
C CYS A 334 20.26 -12.43 3.97
N CYS A 335 19.66 -12.55 2.79
CA CYS A 335 19.88 -11.64 1.68
C CYS A 335 19.41 -10.22 2.01
N LEU A 336 18.21 -10.07 2.62
CA LEU A 336 17.68 -8.78 3.05
C LEU A 336 18.56 -8.12 4.12
N ALA A 337 19.16 -8.91 5.01
CA ALA A 337 20.09 -8.43 6.06
C ALA A 337 21.53 -8.22 5.55
N GLY A 338 21.84 -8.56 4.30
CA GLY A 338 23.19 -8.48 3.75
C GLY A 338 24.18 -9.48 4.36
N ASN A 339 23.68 -10.54 5.03
CA ASN A 339 24.55 -11.54 5.67
C ASN A 339 24.89 -12.68 4.69
N THR A 340 25.98 -12.49 3.93
CA THR A 340 26.43 -13.42 2.91
C THR A 340 26.96 -14.72 3.49
N VAL A 341 27.63 -14.67 4.63
CA VAL A 341 28.25 -15.83 5.25
C VAL A 341 27.19 -16.82 5.68
N LEU A 342 26.20 -16.37 6.43
CA LEU A 342 25.10 -17.22 6.89
C LEU A 342 24.25 -17.76 5.73
N ALA A 343 24.05 -16.98 4.67
CA ALA A 343 23.32 -17.49 3.48
C ALA A 343 24.08 -18.60 2.77
N GLN A 344 25.42 -18.53 2.70
CA GLN A 344 26.26 -19.60 2.16
C GLN A 344 26.24 -20.86 3.05
N GLU A 345 26.25 -20.69 4.37
CA GLU A 345 26.13 -21.79 5.33
C GLU A 345 24.78 -22.52 5.15
N ILE A 346 23.66 -21.78 5.13
CA ILE A 346 22.32 -22.34 4.93
C ILE A 346 22.21 -23.04 3.57
N TYR A 347 22.75 -22.45 2.51
CA TYR A 347 22.76 -23.09 1.20
C TYR A 347 23.57 -24.39 1.21
N GLY A 348 24.72 -24.41 1.92
CA GLY A 348 25.54 -25.62 2.14
C GLY A 348 24.79 -26.72 2.90
N GLU A 349 24.00 -26.35 3.94
CA GLU A 349 23.13 -27.26 4.68
C GLU A 349 22.06 -27.87 3.76
N VAL A 350 21.40 -27.03 2.92
CA VAL A 350 20.42 -27.52 1.94
C VAL A 350 21.04 -28.52 0.98
N LYS A 351 22.23 -28.25 0.45
CA LYS A 351 22.94 -29.17 -0.43
C LYS A 351 23.33 -30.49 0.27
N HIS A 352 23.70 -30.42 1.55
CA HIS A 352 24.00 -31.59 2.34
C HIS A 352 22.73 -32.45 2.59
N LEU A 353 21.58 -31.84 2.84
CA LEU A 353 20.31 -32.53 2.99
C LEU A 353 19.82 -33.12 1.68
N GLU A 354 20.12 -32.49 0.53
CA GLU A 354 19.87 -33.01 -0.79
C GLU A 354 20.70 -34.28 -1.03
N ALA A 355 21.99 -34.23 -0.73
CA ALA A 355 22.91 -35.39 -0.85
C ALA A 355 22.49 -36.56 0.04
N LYS A 356 21.86 -36.30 1.18
CA LYS A 356 21.28 -37.32 2.07
C LYS A 356 19.92 -37.86 1.60
N GLY A 357 19.35 -37.32 0.55
CA GLY A 357 18.03 -37.68 0.06
C GLY A 357 16.84 -37.24 0.93
N VAL A 358 17.10 -36.36 1.93
CA VAL A 358 16.04 -35.80 2.80
C VAL A 358 15.23 -34.72 2.10
N LEU A 359 15.90 -33.85 1.31
CA LEU A 359 15.29 -32.83 0.48
C LEU A 359 15.56 -33.13 -0.98
N LYS A 360 14.59 -32.85 -1.84
CA LYS A 360 14.74 -32.93 -3.29
C LYS A 360 14.60 -31.52 -3.88
N LEU A 361 15.67 -31.06 -4.51
CA LEU A 361 15.66 -29.79 -5.21
C LEU A 361 15.17 -30.00 -6.65
N ASP A 362 14.07 -29.34 -6.98
CA ASP A 362 13.52 -29.32 -8.33
C ASP A 362 13.84 -27.98 -9.03
N VAL A 363 13.43 -27.85 -10.28
CA VAL A 363 13.62 -26.63 -11.09
C VAL A 363 13.03 -25.40 -10.38
N PHE A 364 11.88 -25.56 -9.71
CA PHE A 364 11.23 -24.46 -8.99
C PHE A 364 12.07 -23.98 -7.80
N THR A 365 12.62 -24.90 -7.04
CA THR A 365 13.48 -24.62 -5.88
C THR A 365 14.75 -23.90 -6.30
N TYR A 366 15.49 -24.45 -7.29
CA TYR A 366 16.69 -23.80 -7.82
C TYR A 366 16.39 -22.39 -8.36
N SER A 367 15.31 -22.24 -9.13
CA SER A 367 14.88 -20.93 -9.64
C SER A 367 14.58 -19.92 -8.54
N THR A 368 13.99 -20.38 -7.42
CA THR A 368 13.70 -19.57 -6.26
C THR A 368 14.98 -19.12 -5.56
N ILE A 369 15.93 -20.02 -5.36
CA ILE A 369 17.24 -19.72 -4.74
C ILE A 369 18.02 -18.74 -5.60
N VAL A 370 18.12 -18.99 -6.93
CA VAL A 370 18.76 -18.08 -7.88
C VAL A 370 18.13 -16.68 -7.80
N LYS A 371 16.80 -16.60 -7.78
CA LYS A 371 16.09 -15.33 -7.68
C LYS A 371 16.40 -14.60 -6.38
N VAL A 372 16.44 -15.29 -5.25
CA VAL A 372 16.79 -14.72 -3.94
C VAL A 372 18.17 -14.06 -3.98
N PHE A 373 19.17 -14.75 -4.52
CA PHE A 373 20.53 -14.19 -4.67
C PHE A 373 20.58 -13.06 -5.71
N ALA A 374 19.82 -13.16 -6.79
CA ALA A 374 19.72 -12.11 -7.80
C ALA A 374 19.13 -10.81 -7.24
N ASP A 375 18.06 -10.90 -6.46
CA ASP A 375 17.41 -9.74 -5.83
C ASP A 375 18.34 -9.09 -4.78
N ALA A 376 19.19 -9.86 -4.12
CA ALA A 376 20.22 -9.37 -3.21
C ALA A 376 21.48 -8.84 -3.93
N LYS A 377 21.54 -8.86 -5.26
CA LYS A 377 22.70 -8.48 -6.08
C LYS A 377 23.96 -9.36 -5.88
N TRP A 378 23.80 -10.58 -5.42
CA TRP A 378 24.89 -11.55 -5.21
C TRP A 378 25.03 -12.46 -6.42
N TRP A 379 25.43 -11.89 -7.52
CA TRP A 379 25.55 -12.57 -8.81
C TRP A 379 26.47 -13.79 -8.78
N GLN A 380 27.59 -13.75 -8.02
CA GLN A 380 28.50 -14.90 -7.91
C GLN A 380 27.79 -16.13 -7.34
N MET A 381 26.97 -15.93 -6.27
CA MET A 381 26.22 -17.03 -5.69
C MET A 381 25.12 -17.52 -6.62
N ALA A 382 24.48 -16.61 -7.35
CA ALA A 382 23.47 -17.00 -8.34
C ALA A 382 24.08 -17.88 -9.47
N LEU A 383 25.29 -17.55 -9.94
CA LEU A 383 26.03 -18.37 -10.92
C LEU A 383 26.44 -19.72 -10.34
N LYS A 384 26.96 -19.74 -9.10
CA LYS A 384 27.28 -21.01 -8.42
C LYS A 384 26.06 -21.93 -8.33
N VAL A 385 24.90 -21.40 -7.96
CA VAL A 385 23.65 -22.18 -7.92
C VAL A 385 23.26 -22.71 -9.30
N LYS A 386 23.53 -21.96 -10.39
CA LYS A 386 23.34 -22.43 -11.78
C LYS A 386 24.21 -23.66 -12.05
N GLU A 387 25.49 -23.60 -11.68
CA GLU A 387 26.44 -24.71 -11.86
C GLU A 387 26.00 -25.94 -11.07
N ASP A 388 25.60 -25.75 -9.81
CA ASP A 388 25.07 -26.80 -8.94
C ASP A 388 23.78 -27.45 -9.54
N MET A 389 22.91 -26.62 -10.13
CA MET A 389 21.67 -27.03 -10.80
C MET A 389 21.98 -27.91 -12.02
N LEU A 390 22.95 -27.49 -12.85
CA LEU A 390 23.36 -28.24 -14.03
C LEU A 390 24.06 -29.56 -13.65
N SER A 391 24.90 -29.55 -12.61
CA SER A 391 25.57 -30.75 -12.09
C SER A 391 24.59 -31.77 -11.53
N ALA A 392 23.45 -31.31 -10.97
CA ALA A 392 22.35 -32.18 -10.54
C ALA A 392 21.46 -32.69 -11.70
N GLY A 393 21.81 -32.40 -12.96
CA GLY A 393 21.05 -32.80 -14.14
C GLY A 393 19.73 -32.02 -14.31
N VAL A 394 19.54 -30.90 -13.60
CA VAL A 394 18.32 -30.08 -13.66
C VAL A 394 18.53 -28.91 -14.63
N THR A 395 17.75 -28.86 -15.71
CA THR A 395 17.87 -27.83 -16.74
C THR A 395 17.21 -26.51 -16.29
N PRO A 396 17.91 -25.36 -16.39
CA PRO A 396 17.32 -24.06 -16.08
C PRO A 396 16.16 -23.71 -17.01
N ASN A 397 15.07 -23.21 -16.46
CA ASN A 397 13.92 -22.71 -17.23
C ASN A 397 14.05 -21.18 -17.52
N THR A 398 13.11 -20.61 -18.30
CA THR A 398 13.09 -19.17 -18.65
C THR A 398 13.13 -18.27 -17.41
N ILE A 399 12.54 -18.67 -16.27
CA ILE A 399 12.55 -17.91 -15.00
C ILE A 399 13.95 -17.92 -14.40
N THR A 400 14.63 -19.08 -14.39
CA THR A 400 16.02 -19.20 -13.89
C THR A 400 16.95 -18.31 -14.72
N TRP A 401 16.90 -18.45 -16.04
CA TRP A 401 17.72 -17.67 -16.96
C TRP A 401 17.49 -16.16 -16.79
N SER A 402 16.23 -15.73 -16.76
CA SER A 402 15.92 -14.32 -16.57
C SER A 402 16.39 -13.77 -15.21
N SER A 403 16.38 -14.58 -14.16
CA SER A 403 16.90 -14.22 -12.85
C SER A 403 18.43 -14.11 -12.84
N LEU A 404 19.15 -15.03 -13.52
CA LEU A 404 20.60 -14.99 -13.66
C LEU A 404 21.06 -13.76 -14.48
N ILE A 405 20.40 -13.50 -15.61
CA ILE A 405 20.65 -12.33 -16.46
C ILE A 405 20.41 -11.06 -15.63
N ASN A 406 19.31 -11.00 -14.87
CA ASN A 406 19.01 -9.87 -13.99
C ASN A 406 20.05 -9.68 -12.88
N ALA A 407 20.58 -10.75 -12.29
CA ALA A 407 21.62 -10.68 -11.27
C ALA A 407 22.89 -9.99 -11.81
N CYS A 408 23.36 -10.41 -12.98
CA CYS A 408 24.53 -9.83 -13.63
C CYS A 408 24.24 -8.39 -14.12
N ALA A 409 23.05 -8.12 -14.67
CA ALA A 409 22.62 -6.79 -15.09
C ALA A 409 22.63 -5.79 -13.91
N ASN A 410 22.04 -6.17 -12.77
CA ASN A 410 22.01 -5.34 -11.56
C ASN A 410 23.41 -5.12 -10.93
N ALA A 411 24.37 -5.97 -11.22
CA ALA A 411 25.77 -5.83 -10.83
C ALA A 411 26.58 -4.95 -11.81
N GLY A 412 25.94 -4.49 -12.92
CA GLY A 412 26.62 -3.73 -13.96
C GLY A 412 27.50 -4.58 -14.91
N LEU A 413 27.37 -5.91 -14.84
CA LEU A 413 28.15 -6.86 -15.64
C LEU A 413 27.43 -7.17 -16.97
N VAL A 414 27.40 -6.20 -17.90
CA VAL A 414 26.65 -6.30 -19.15
C VAL A 414 27.14 -7.48 -20.02
N GLU A 415 28.46 -7.69 -20.13
CA GLU A 415 29.03 -8.77 -20.93
C GLU A 415 28.64 -10.15 -20.39
N GLN A 416 28.67 -10.33 -19.07
CA GLN A 416 28.26 -11.58 -18.44
C GLN A 416 26.76 -11.83 -18.62
N ALA A 417 25.94 -10.76 -18.54
CA ALA A 417 24.50 -10.87 -18.81
C ALA A 417 24.22 -11.25 -20.28
N MET A 418 24.99 -10.74 -21.24
CA MET A 418 24.92 -11.12 -22.65
C MET A 418 25.32 -12.57 -22.86
N HIS A 419 26.40 -13.01 -22.22
CA HIS A 419 26.87 -14.40 -22.33
C HIS A 419 25.81 -15.38 -21.79
N LEU A 420 25.18 -15.08 -20.66
CA LEU A 420 24.08 -15.88 -20.11
C LEU A 420 22.85 -15.92 -21.04
N PHE A 421 22.60 -14.84 -21.76
CA PHE A 421 21.54 -14.82 -22.75
C PHE A 421 21.88 -15.69 -23.99
N GLU A 422 23.13 -15.74 -24.40
CA GLU A 422 23.61 -16.66 -25.44
C GLU A 422 23.51 -18.12 -25.00
N GLU A 423 23.94 -18.43 -23.76
CA GLU A 423 23.79 -19.75 -23.18
C GLU A 423 22.31 -20.20 -23.14
N MET A 424 21.41 -19.27 -22.78
CA MET A 424 19.97 -19.53 -22.76
C MET A 424 19.45 -19.95 -24.16
N LEU A 425 19.91 -19.25 -25.21
CA LEU A 425 19.55 -19.55 -26.59
C LEU A 425 20.15 -20.89 -27.06
N GLN A 426 21.41 -21.18 -26.68
CA GLN A 426 22.08 -22.45 -26.99
C GLN A 426 21.41 -23.65 -26.28
N ALA A 427 20.90 -23.43 -25.08
CA ALA A 427 20.12 -24.43 -24.34
C ALA A 427 18.70 -24.63 -24.92
N GLY A 428 18.35 -24.00 -26.04
CA GLY A 428 17.03 -24.10 -26.66
C GLY A 428 15.89 -23.45 -25.89
N CYS A 429 16.21 -22.58 -24.93
CA CYS A 429 15.22 -21.88 -24.10
C CYS A 429 14.87 -20.53 -24.74
N GLU A 430 13.63 -20.35 -25.22
CA GLU A 430 13.20 -19.10 -25.86
C GLU A 430 13.15 -17.94 -24.85
N PRO A 431 13.84 -16.81 -25.16
CA PRO A 431 13.77 -15.63 -24.35
C PRO A 431 12.38 -14.97 -24.45
N ASN A 432 11.86 -14.56 -23.32
CA ASN A 432 10.65 -13.74 -23.27
C ASN A 432 11.01 -12.22 -23.36
N SER A 433 10.00 -11.37 -23.56
CA SER A 433 10.19 -9.92 -23.59
C SER A 433 10.83 -9.37 -22.31
N GLN A 434 10.70 -10.06 -21.18
CA GLN A 434 11.33 -9.67 -19.93
C GLN A 434 12.85 -9.83 -19.96
N CYS A 435 13.36 -10.98 -20.49
CA CYS A 435 14.81 -11.19 -20.63
C CYS A 435 15.44 -10.11 -21.54
N CYS A 436 14.79 -9.81 -22.67
CA CYS A 436 15.23 -8.77 -23.58
C CYS A 436 15.23 -7.38 -22.92
N ASN A 437 14.18 -7.06 -22.18
CA ASN A 437 14.08 -5.78 -21.46
C ASN A 437 15.14 -5.64 -20.37
N ILE A 438 15.52 -6.72 -19.67
CA ILE A 438 16.60 -6.72 -18.67
C ILE A 438 17.94 -6.37 -19.35
N LEU A 439 18.23 -6.98 -20.50
CA LEU A 439 19.47 -6.67 -21.23
C LEU A 439 19.51 -5.23 -21.76
N LEU A 440 18.40 -4.75 -22.34
CA LEU A 440 18.29 -3.36 -22.77
C LEU A 440 18.48 -2.40 -21.59
N GLN A 441 17.86 -2.69 -20.46
CA GLN A 441 18.01 -1.88 -19.24
C GLN A 441 19.45 -1.90 -18.73
N ALA A 442 20.12 -3.06 -18.75
CA ALA A 442 21.53 -3.19 -18.34
C ALA A 442 22.44 -2.33 -19.24
N CYS A 443 22.24 -2.34 -20.56
CA CYS A 443 22.97 -1.49 -21.48
C CYS A 443 22.74 0.01 -21.19
N VAL A 444 21.50 0.39 -20.92
CA VAL A 444 21.14 1.80 -20.61
C VAL A 444 21.75 2.24 -19.27
N GLU A 445 21.72 1.41 -18.23
CA GLU A 445 22.34 1.73 -16.94
C GLU A 445 23.87 1.79 -17.01
N ALA A 446 24.48 1.02 -17.90
CA ALA A 446 25.91 1.09 -18.21
C ALA A 446 26.28 2.21 -19.21
N CYS A 447 25.32 3.08 -19.56
CA CYS A 447 25.51 4.16 -20.55
C CYS A 447 25.91 3.66 -21.95
N GLN A 448 25.65 2.40 -22.31
CA GLN A 448 25.90 1.82 -23.62
C GLN A 448 24.66 1.99 -24.54
N PHE A 449 24.22 3.25 -24.76
CA PHE A 449 22.96 3.55 -25.44
C PHE A 449 22.92 3.02 -26.88
N ASP A 450 23.99 3.17 -27.65
CA ASP A 450 24.05 2.68 -29.02
C ASP A 450 23.95 1.16 -29.12
N ARG A 451 24.46 0.44 -28.10
CA ARG A 451 24.33 -1.01 -28.02
C ARG A 451 22.89 -1.42 -27.78
N ALA A 452 22.20 -0.73 -26.87
CA ALA A 452 20.78 -0.97 -26.61
C ALA A 452 19.93 -0.80 -27.89
N PHE A 453 20.15 0.28 -28.67
CA PHE A 453 19.45 0.50 -29.93
C PHE A 453 19.80 -0.54 -31.03
N ARG A 454 21.07 -0.96 -31.10
CA ARG A 454 21.47 -2.03 -32.06
C ARG A 454 20.78 -3.35 -31.73
N LEU A 455 20.79 -3.77 -30.46
CA LEU A 455 20.10 -4.99 -30.01
C LEU A 455 18.60 -4.92 -30.31
N PHE A 456 17.96 -3.80 -29.98
CA PHE A 456 16.54 -3.64 -30.26
C PHE A 456 16.22 -3.76 -31.76
N ARG A 457 17.02 -3.11 -32.62
CA ARG A 457 16.83 -3.17 -34.08
C ARG A 457 17.09 -4.57 -34.62
N SER A 458 18.15 -5.26 -34.19
CA SER A 458 18.44 -6.63 -34.64
C SER A 458 17.30 -7.58 -34.32
N TRP A 459 16.71 -7.46 -33.11
CA TRP A 459 15.59 -8.32 -32.70
C TRP A 459 14.25 -7.99 -33.37
N THR A 460 14.05 -6.75 -33.85
CA THR A 460 12.82 -6.33 -34.53
C THR A 460 12.87 -6.52 -36.04
N LEU A 461 14.03 -6.40 -36.67
CA LEU A 461 14.21 -6.53 -38.13
C LEU A 461 14.06 -7.97 -38.62
N SER A 462 14.30 -8.96 -37.74
CA SER A 462 14.11 -10.40 -38.10
C SER A 462 12.67 -10.74 -38.51
N LYS A 463 11.68 -9.92 -38.20
CA LYS A 463 10.26 -10.12 -38.59
C LYS A 463 9.89 -9.59 -39.96
N THR A 464 10.51 -8.51 -40.40
CA THR A 464 10.14 -7.88 -41.68
C THR A 464 10.68 -8.64 -42.89
N GLN A 465 11.76 -9.41 -42.73
CA GLN A 465 12.32 -10.21 -43.83
C GLN A 465 11.60 -11.56 -44.00
N VAL A 466 10.98 -12.14 -42.94
CA VAL A 466 10.20 -13.37 -43.07
C VAL A 466 8.82 -13.13 -43.66
N ALA A 467 8.25 -11.94 -43.46
CA ALA A 467 6.94 -11.57 -44.04
C ALA A 467 7.01 -11.14 -45.54
N LEU A 468 8.21 -10.94 -46.09
CA LEU A 468 8.43 -10.57 -47.48
C LEU A 468 9.08 -11.70 -48.30
N GLY A 469 9.24 -12.91 -47.70
CA GLY A 469 9.96 -14.05 -48.29
C GLY A 469 9.12 -15.16 -48.87
N GLU A 470 7.80 -15.10 -48.87
CA GLU A 470 6.94 -16.12 -49.46
C GLU A 470 5.98 -15.49 -50.48
N ASP A 471 6.45 -14.88 -51.53
CA ASP A 471 5.75 -14.72 -52.81
C ASP A 471 6.60 -13.84 -53.76
N TYR A 472 7.63 -14.39 -54.37
CA TYR A 472 8.06 -13.92 -55.67
C TYR A 472 8.78 -15.04 -56.41
N ASP A 473 8.01 -15.82 -57.07
CA ASP A 473 8.46 -16.65 -58.20
C ASP A 473 8.32 -15.77 -59.47
N GLY A 474 9.41 -15.75 -60.15
CA GLY A 474 9.67 -15.46 -61.53
C GLY A 474 8.94 -14.38 -62.31
N ASN A 475 9.77 -13.54 -62.88
CA ASN A 475 9.61 -12.89 -64.22
C ASN A 475 9.19 -11.41 -64.23
N THR A 476 10.08 -10.59 -64.63
CA THR A 476 10.17 -9.76 -65.82
C THR A 476 10.98 -8.48 -65.58
N ASP A 477 11.92 -8.33 -66.51
CA ASP A 477 12.63 -7.10 -66.87
C ASP A 477 11.77 -5.91 -67.19
N ARG A 478 12.38 -4.74 -67.01
CA ARG A 478 12.07 -3.42 -67.58
C ARG A 478 11.17 -2.53 -66.70
N ILE A 479 11.76 -1.49 -66.12
CA ILE A 479 11.70 -0.11 -66.73
C ILE A 479 12.57 0.80 -65.89
N SER A 480 13.53 1.37 -66.57
CA SER A 480 14.40 2.49 -66.17
C SER A 480 13.64 3.82 -66.22
N ASN A 481 14.13 4.74 -65.40
CA ASN A 481 13.97 6.21 -65.49
C ASN A 481 12.68 6.80 -64.88
N MET A 482 12.84 7.48 -63.74
CA MET A 482 12.67 8.94 -63.65
C MET A 482 12.87 9.43 -62.23
N GLU A 483 13.71 10.34 -62.14
CA GLU A 483 13.81 11.62 -61.48
C GLU A 483 14.46 11.68 -60.09
N HIS A 484 15.70 12.14 -60.21
CA HIS A 484 16.40 12.90 -59.17
C HIS A 484 15.62 14.11 -58.71
N LYS A 485 15.45 14.26 -57.36
CA LYS A 485 15.81 15.50 -56.63
C LYS A 485 15.61 15.29 -55.13
N ASP A 486 16.61 15.84 -54.41
CA ASP A 486 16.62 16.05 -52.96
C ASP A 486 17.04 14.86 -52.06
N LYS A 487 18.29 14.47 -52.24
CA LYS A 487 19.12 13.88 -51.17
C LYS A 487 20.49 14.52 -51.15
N GLN A 488 20.64 15.64 -50.49
CA GLN A 488 21.94 16.11 -50.02
C GLN A 488 21.87 16.38 -48.55
N SER A 489 22.89 15.84 -47.88
CA SER A 489 23.35 15.98 -46.49
C SER A 489 22.89 14.90 -45.53
N ILE A 490 23.77 13.97 -45.34
CA ILE A 490 24.33 13.41 -44.09
C ILE A 490 25.00 12.08 -44.45
N THR A 491 26.20 12.16 -45.05
CA THR A 491 27.13 11.03 -45.06
C THR A 491 28.50 11.57 -44.72
N ASN A 492 28.82 11.50 -43.42
CA ASN A 492 30.20 11.43 -42.94
C ASN A 492 30.20 10.76 -41.59
N THR A 493 30.25 9.43 -41.59
CA THR A 493 30.76 8.64 -40.47
C THR A 493 31.84 7.69 -41.00
N PRO A 494 32.99 7.57 -40.33
CA PRO A 494 34.11 6.78 -40.78
C PRO A 494 33.80 5.28 -40.77
N ASN A 495 34.35 4.59 -41.78
CA ASN A 495 34.35 3.14 -41.94
C ASN A 495 34.75 2.43 -40.67
N PHE A 496 33.77 1.83 -39.98
CA PHE A 496 34.02 0.90 -38.91
C PHE A 496 33.93 -0.53 -39.43
N VAL A 497 35.03 -1.25 -39.36
CA VAL A 497 35.15 -2.65 -39.69
C VAL A 497 34.20 -3.42 -38.78
N PRO A 498 33.28 -4.28 -39.29
CA PRO A 498 32.42 -5.08 -38.46
C PRO A 498 33.25 -6.17 -37.77
N ASN A 499 33.39 -6.07 -36.44
CA ASN A 499 33.91 -7.15 -35.62
C ASN A 499 32.98 -8.34 -35.74
N SER A 500 33.49 -9.44 -36.25
CA SER A 500 32.75 -10.67 -36.65
C SER A 500 32.08 -11.47 -35.54
N HIS A 501 32.06 -10.98 -34.29
CA HIS A 501 31.46 -11.67 -33.16
C HIS A 501 29.99 -11.35 -32.87
N TYR A 502 29.39 -10.36 -33.54
CA TYR A 502 28.00 -9.94 -33.30
C TYR A 502 26.95 -10.48 -34.29
N SER A 503 27.35 -11.21 -35.30
CA SER A 503 26.46 -11.72 -36.38
C SER A 503 25.64 -12.99 -35.97
N SER A 504 25.83 -13.50 -34.75
CA SER A 504 25.19 -14.74 -34.31
C SER A 504 23.76 -14.54 -33.75
N PHE A 505 23.35 -13.30 -33.46
CA PHE A 505 22.04 -13.02 -32.84
C PHE A 505 20.87 -12.97 -33.84
N ASP A 506 21.13 -12.94 -35.14
CA ASP A 506 20.19 -12.44 -36.14
C ASP A 506 19.02 -13.35 -36.54
N LYS A 507 18.87 -14.57 -36.02
CA LYS A 507 17.79 -15.45 -36.55
C LYS A 507 17.11 -16.41 -35.56
N ARG A 508 17.27 -16.25 -34.24
CA ARG A 508 16.93 -17.38 -33.33
C ARG A 508 15.64 -17.26 -32.51
N PHE A 509 15.00 -16.10 -32.36
CA PHE A 509 13.78 -15.97 -31.56
C PHE A 509 12.85 -14.82 -31.99
N SER A 510 11.57 -14.93 -31.65
CA SER A 510 10.56 -13.91 -31.95
C SER A 510 10.46 -12.89 -30.82
N PHE A 511 10.98 -11.66 -31.02
CA PHE A 511 10.83 -10.58 -30.06
C PHE A 511 9.56 -9.76 -30.30
N LYS A 512 8.73 -9.60 -29.26
CA LYS A 512 7.59 -8.66 -29.29
C LYS A 512 7.89 -7.50 -28.33
N PRO A 513 8.13 -6.28 -28.86
CA PRO A 513 8.30 -5.11 -28.01
C PRO A 513 7.08 -4.87 -27.14
N THR A 514 7.32 -4.35 -25.95
CA THR A 514 6.29 -3.98 -24.98
C THR A 514 6.39 -2.48 -24.68
N THR A 515 5.38 -1.92 -24.00
CA THR A 515 5.45 -0.55 -23.46
C THR A 515 6.71 -0.32 -22.63
N THR A 516 7.14 -1.34 -21.86
CA THR A 516 8.37 -1.29 -21.06
C THR A 516 9.61 -1.19 -21.95
N THR A 517 9.65 -1.92 -23.08
CA THR A 517 10.76 -1.86 -24.03
C THR A 517 10.97 -0.43 -24.56
N TYR A 518 9.89 0.20 -25.03
CA TYR A 518 9.96 1.58 -25.51
C TYR A 518 10.33 2.57 -24.40
N ASN A 519 9.82 2.38 -23.18
CA ASN A 519 10.20 3.23 -22.05
C ASN A 519 11.69 3.13 -21.71
N ILE A 520 12.31 1.94 -21.83
CA ILE A 520 13.76 1.76 -21.66
C ILE A 520 14.54 2.52 -22.75
N LEU A 521 14.11 2.38 -24.01
CA LEU A 521 14.75 3.09 -25.15
C LEU A 521 14.55 4.61 -25.05
N MET A 522 13.36 5.07 -24.65
CA MET A 522 13.12 6.49 -24.40
C MET A 522 14.02 7.05 -23.30
N LYS A 523 14.28 6.29 -22.22
CA LYS A 523 15.27 6.66 -21.18
C LYS A 523 16.69 6.72 -21.73
N ALA A 524 17.05 5.84 -22.66
CA ALA A 524 18.35 5.85 -23.33
C ALA A 524 18.59 7.13 -24.15
N CYS A 525 17.54 7.82 -24.60
CA CYS A 525 17.65 9.09 -25.29
C CYS A 525 18.00 10.27 -24.38
N CYS A 526 18.01 10.09 -23.05
CA CYS A 526 18.38 11.11 -22.07
C CYS A 526 17.58 12.42 -22.22
N THR A 527 18.21 13.49 -22.73
CA THR A 527 17.62 14.83 -22.91
C THR A 527 17.17 15.13 -24.33
N ASP A 528 17.27 14.18 -25.26
CA ASP A 528 16.85 14.36 -26.64
C ASP A 528 15.33 14.19 -26.80
N TYR A 529 14.61 15.30 -26.62
CA TYR A 529 13.16 15.35 -26.71
C TYR A 529 12.60 14.81 -28.03
N TYR A 530 13.25 15.17 -29.17
CA TYR A 530 12.72 14.76 -30.47
C TYR A 530 12.80 13.26 -30.70
N ARG A 531 13.88 12.65 -30.26
CA ARG A 531 14.07 11.20 -30.34
C ARG A 531 13.14 10.46 -29.40
N VAL A 532 12.91 10.98 -28.18
CA VAL A 532 11.92 10.42 -27.24
C VAL A 532 10.52 10.49 -27.82
N LYS A 533 10.13 11.64 -28.43
CA LYS A 533 8.83 11.81 -29.08
C LYS A 533 8.67 10.89 -30.29
N ALA A 534 9.72 10.70 -31.09
CA ALA A 534 9.72 9.78 -32.23
C ALA A 534 9.46 8.33 -31.76
N LEU A 535 10.16 7.86 -30.72
CA LEU A 535 9.94 6.53 -30.13
C LEU A 535 8.52 6.37 -29.54
N MET A 536 7.98 7.41 -28.94
CA MET A 536 6.60 7.39 -28.42
C MET A 536 5.57 7.30 -29.57
N ASN A 537 5.83 7.93 -30.70
CA ASN A 537 5.00 7.81 -31.91
C ASN A 537 5.15 6.41 -32.54
N GLU A 538 6.38 5.89 -32.67
CA GLU A 538 6.65 4.52 -33.14
C GLU A 538 5.90 3.48 -32.27
N MET A 539 5.93 3.64 -30.95
CA MET A 539 5.17 2.80 -30.02
C MET A 539 3.67 2.79 -30.33
N ARG A 540 3.09 3.97 -30.67
CA ARG A 540 1.66 4.07 -31.06
C ARG A 540 1.38 3.39 -32.41
N THR A 541 2.29 3.49 -33.40
CA THR A 541 2.13 2.81 -34.69
C THR A 541 2.17 1.29 -34.58
N VAL A 542 2.89 0.75 -33.61
CA VAL A 542 2.91 -0.69 -33.29
C VAL A 542 1.68 -1.14 -32.49
N GLY A 543 0.74 -0.23 -32.18
CA GLY A 543 -0.49 -0.53 -31.42
C GLY A 543 -0.31 -0.56 -29.91
N LEU A 544 0.79 -0.03 -29.37
CA LEU A 544 1.05 0.07 -27.94
C LEU A 544 0.66 1.46 -27.44
N SER A 545 -0.15 1.53 -26.38
CA SER A 545 -0.52 2.80 -25.75
C SER A 545 0.57 3.27 -24.75
N PRO A 546 0.97 4.57 -24.81
CA PRO A 546 1.82 5.17 -23.78
C PRO A 546 1.18 5.11 -22.40
N ASN A 547 1.97 4.84 -21.37
CA ASN A 547 1.54 4.82 -19.99
C ASN A 547 2.11 6.04 -19.21
N HIS A 548 1.78 6.18 -17.93
CA HIS A 548 2.28 7.25 -17.07
C HIS A 548 3.81 7.39 -17.11
N ILE A 549 4.54 6.26 -17.21
CA ILE A 549 6.01 6.26 -17.28
C ILE A 549 6.49 6.87 -18.59
N SER A 550 5.84 6.54 -19.73
CA SER A 550 6.17 7.10 -21.05
C SER A 550 6.06 8.63 -21.04
N TRP A 551 4.95 9.15 -20.54
CA TRP A 551 4.71 10.58 -20.40
C TRP A 551 5.71 11.27 -19.47
N THR A 552 6.03 10.64 -18.33
CA THR A 552 7.00 11.18 -17.39
C THR A 552 8.40 11.28 -17.99
N ILE A 553 8.82 10.28 -18.79
CA ILE A 553 10.10 10.33 -19.51
C ILE A 553 10.10 11.48 -20.53
N LEU A 554 8.99 11.70 -21.23
CA LEU A 554 8.87 12.80 -22.19
C LEU A 554 8.96 14.17 -21.51
N ILE A 555 8.35 14.33 -20.33
CA ILE A 555 8.44 15.54 -19.50
C ILE A 555 9.90 15.77 -19.06
N ASP A 556 10.59 14.74 -18.55
CA ASP A 556 12.00 14.87 -18.07
C ASP A 556 12.95 15.18 -19.22
N ALA A 557 12.76 14.56 -20.40
CA ALA A 557 13.55 14.83 -21.61
C ALA A 557 13.36 16.28 -22.12
N CYS A 558 12.11 16.75 -22.20
CA CYS A 558 11.81 18.13 -22.59
C CYS A 558 12.40 19.15 -21.60
N GLY A 559 12.30 18.88 -20.30
CA GLY A 559 12.90 19.71 -19.26
C GLY A 559 14.43 19.61 -19.23
N GLY A 560 15.00 18.47 -19.64
CA GLY A 560 16.43 18.25 -19.76
C GLY A 560 17.07 19.07 -20.89
N SER A 561 16.33 19.30 -21.98
CA SER A 561 16.73 20.22 -23.06
C SER A 561 16.56 21.71 -22.72
N GLY A 562 16.13 22.03 -21.50
CA GLY A 562 15.92 23.41 -21.03
C GLY A 562 14.55 24.01 -21.37
N ASN A 563 13.69 23.29 -22.08
CA ASN A 563 12.34 23.76 -22.45
C ASN A 563 11.32 23.48 -21.34
N VAL A 564 11.25 24.38 -20.37
CA VAL A 564 10.32 24.28 -19.24
C VAL A 564 8.87 24.41 -19.68
N GLU A 565 8.58 25.36 -20.57
CA GLU A 565 7.24 25.62 -21.09
C GLU A 565 6.68 24.40 -21.83
N GLY A 566 7.53 23.76 -22.65
CA GLY A 566 7.19 22.52 -23.34
C GLY A 566 6.90 21.38 -22.36
N ALA A 567 7.67 21.24 -21.28
CA ALA A 567 7.44 20.24 -20.25
C ALA A 567 6.08 20.45 -19.54
N LEU A 568 5.68 21.69 -19.29
CA LEU A 568 4.38 22.04 -18.71
C LEU A 568 3.22 21.80 -19.71
N GLN A 569 3.45 22.07 -21.00
CA GLN A 569 2.47 21.74 -22.05
C GLN A 569 2.21 20.23 -22.14
N ILE A 570 3.26 19.39 -21.97
CA ILE A 570 3.12 17.92 -21.99
C ILE A 570 2.18 17.44 -20.90
N LEU A 571 2.17 18.05 -19.69
CA LEU A 571 1.20 17.73 -18.63
C LEU A 571 -0.24 18.00 -19.08
N LYS A 572 -0.49 19.06 -19.88
CA LYS A 572 -1.81 19.36 -20.43
C LYS A 572 -2.21 18.36 -21.50
N ILE A 573 -1.29 18.08 -22.45
CA ILE A 573 -1.51 17.10 -23.52
C ILE A 573 -1.78 15.71 -22.93
N MET A 574 -1.11 15.34 -21.83
CA MET A 574 -1.36 14.07 -21.13
C MET A 574 -2.82 13.96 -20.65
N ARG A 575 -3.41 15.07 -20.16
CA ARG A 575 -4.83 15.11 -19.79
C ARG A 575 -5.77 15.05 -21.01
N GLU A 576 -5.42 15.73 -22.07
CA GLU A 576 -6.17 15.73 -23.35
C GLU A 576 -6.18 14.33 -23.97
N ASP A 577 -5.13 13.55 -23.82
CA ASP A 577 -5.01 12.13 -24.23
C ASP A 577 -5.79 11.18 -23.28
N GLY A 578 -6.58 11.73 -22.33
CA GLY A 578 -7.40 10.98 -21.39
C GLY A 578 -6.64 10.37 -20.21
N MET A 579 -5.37 10.72 -20.02
CA MET A 579 -4.54 10.20 -18.93
C MET A 579 -4.30 11.27 -17.86
N SER A 580 -4.89 11.10 -16.69
CA SER A 580 -4.67 12.03 -15.58
C SER A 580 -3.22 11.97 -15.07
N PRO A 581 -2.49 13.11 -14.97
CA PRO A 581 -1.13 13.12 -14.42
C PRO A 581 -1.12 12.58 -12.97
N ASP A 582 -0.17 11.71 -12.69
CA ASP A 582 0.05 11.11 -11.37
C ASP A 582 1.07 11.90 -10.52
N VAL A 583 1.32 11.42 -9.31
CA VAL A 583 2.32 12.00 -8.39
C VAL A 583 3.71 12.08 -9.04
N VAL A 584 4.07 11.12 -9.89
CA VAL A 584 5.40 11.06 -10.52
C VAL A 584 5.52 12.09 -11.63
N ALA A 585 4.48 12.27 -12.45
CA ALA A 585 4.43 13.27 -13.51
C ALA A 585 4.55 14.70 -12.95
N TYR A 586 3.76 15.03 -11.90
CA TYR A 586 3.88 16.32 -11.21
C TYR A 586 5.25 16.52 -10.58
N THR A 587 5.76 15.50 -9.86
CA THR A 587 7.09 15.58 -9.22
C THR A 587 8.20 15.83 -10.26
N THR A 588 8.08 15.21 -11.43
CA THR A 588 9.05 15.38 -12.52
C THR A 588 8.95 16.81 -13.11
N ALA A 589 7.75 17.33 -13.34
CA ALA A 589 7.56 18.70 -13.80
C ALA A 589 8.07 19.74 -12.78
N ILE A 590 7.81 19.52 -11.49
CA ILE A 590 8.37 20.34 -10.40
C ILE A 590 9.90 20.28 -10.42
N LYS A 591 10.50 19.08 -10.58
CA LYS A 591 11.95 18.88 -10.68
C LYS A 591 12.55 19.65 -11.86
N VAL A 592 11.85 19.68 -13.00
CA VAL A 592 12.24 20.46 -14.20
C VAL A 592 12.25 21.95 -13.88
N CYS A 593 11.18 22.49 -13.26
CA CYS A 593 11.09 23.88 -12.85
C CYS A 593 12.19 24.28 -11.86
N VAL A 594 12.47 23.43 -10.88
CA VAL A 594 13.52 23.64 -9.86
C VAL A 594 14.91 23.68 -10.50
N ARG A 595 15.23 22.73 -11.40
CA ARG A 595 16.53 22.71 -12.14
C ARG A 595 16.74 23.99 -12.96
N SER A 596 15.66 24.49 -13.54
CA SER A 596 15.68 25.71 -14.37
C SER A 596 15.50 26.99 -13.55
N LYS A 597 15.55 26.92 -12.21
CA LYS A 597 15.40 28.05 -11.27
C LYS A 597 14.07 28.81 -11.40
N ARG A 598 13.02 28.17 -11.97
CA ARG A 598 11.68 28.75 -12.10
C ARG A 598 10.83 28.39 -10.87
N LEU A 599 11.21 28.91 -9.71
CA LEU A 599 10.64 28.53 -8.42
C LEU A 599 9.16 28.83 -8.31
N LYS A 600 8.70 29.98 -8.82
CA LYS A 600 7.27 30.35 -8.82
C LYS A 600 6.40 29.31 -9.52
N GLN A 601 6.86 28.79 -10.67
CA GLN A 601 6.15 27.74 -11.40
C GLN A 601 6.18 26.41 -10.66
N ALA A 602 7.29 26.06 -9.98
CA ALA A 602 7.40 24.84 -9.17
C ALA A 602 6.39 24.85 -8.01
N PHE A 603 6.25 25.95 -7.29
CA PHE A 603 5.27 26.08 -6.21
C PHE A 603 3.83 26.13 -6.74
N SER A 604 3.58 26.77 -7.89
CA SER A 604 2.26 26.74 -8.55
C SER A 604 1.82 25.34 -8.92
N LEU A 605 2.73 24.50 -9.47
CA LEU A 605 2.45 23.10 -9.76
C LEU A 605 2.18 22.27 -8.49
N PHE A 606 2.84 22.59 -7.39
CA PHE A 606 2.60 21.92 -6.13
C PHE A 606 1.19 22.21 -5.58
N GLU A 607 0.73 23.46 -5.67
CA GLU A 607 -0.64 23.81 -5.30
C GLU A 607 -1.66 23.24 -6.29
N GLU A 608 -1.36 23.20 -7.58
CA GLU A 608 -2.18 22.55 -8.60
C GLU A 608 -2.36 21.06 -8.30
N MET A 609 -1.26 20.36 -7.94
CA MET A 609 -1.27 18.95 -7.55
C MET A 609 -2.22 18.70 -6.36
N LYS A 610 -2.19 19.57 -5.35
CA LYS A 610 -3.10 19.49 -4.19
C LYS A 610 -4.55 19.77 -4.58
N HIS A 611 -4.77 20.73 -5.48
CA HIS A 611 -6.11 21.07 -5.97
C HIS A 611 -6.77 19.85 -6.65
N TYR A 612 -6.01 19.07 -7.40
CA TYR A 612 -6.48 17.81 -8.00
C TYR A 612 -6.50 16.63 -7.02
N GLN A 613 -6.34 16.87 -5.70
CA GLN A 613 -6.35 15.86 -4.64
C GLN A 613 -5.24 14.78 -4.80
N ILE A 614 -4.18 15.08 -5.56
CA ILE A 614 -3.04 14.19 -5.73
C ILE A 614 -2.10 14.42 -4.54
N GLN A 615 -1.96 13.41 -3.68
CA GLN A 615 -1.14 13.52 -2.48
C GLN A 615 0.36 13.54 -2.82
N PRO A 616 1.10 14.61 -2.44
CA PRO A 616 2.53 14.68 -2.64
C PRO A 616 3.27 13.56 -1.88
N ASN A 617 4.29 12.98 -2.49
CA ASN A 617 5.15 12.00 -1.84
C ASN A 617 6.42 12.64 -1.26
N LEU A 618 7.22 11.86 -0.53
CA LEU A 618 8.47 12.32 0.06
C LEU A 618 9.42 12.96 -0.98
N VAL A 619 9.48 12.41 -2.20
CA VAL A 619 10.33 12.92 -3.29
C VAL A 619 9.87 14.30 -3.75
N THR A 620 8.55 14.55 -3.84
CA THR A 620 7.98 15.86 -4.17
C THR A 620 8.41 16.90 -3.14
N TYR A 621 8.23 16.60 -1.85
CA TYR A 621 8.63 17.49 -0.77
C TYR A 621 10.14 17.79 -0.78
N ILE A 622 11.00 16.76 -0.87
CA ILE A 622 12.46 16.93 -0.93
C ILE A 622 12.86 17.76 -2.16
N THR A 623 12.20 17.56 -3.31
CA THR A 623 12.50 18.32 -4.53
C THR A 623 12.21 19.81 -4.32
N LEU A 624 11.08 20.15 -3.70
CA LEU A 624 10.73 21.53 -3.38
C LEU A 624 11.61 22.14 -2.30
N LEU A 625 11.98 21.39 -1.27
CA LEU A 625 12.91 21.86 -0.24
C LEU A 625 14.33 22.14 -0.78
N ARG A 626 14.70 21.52 -1.90
CA ARG A 626 15.95 21.82 -2.65
C ARG A 626 15.81 22.99 -3.61
N ALA A 627 14.58 23.50 -3.80
CA ALA A 627 14.27 24.64 -4.65
C ALA A 627 14.69 25.94 -3.96
N ARG A 628 15.97 26.29 -4.06
CA ARG A 628 16.52 27.50 -3.43
C ARG A 628 17.45 28.27 -4.35
N SER A 629 17.45 29.58 -4.19
CA SER A 629 18.50 30.46 -4.67
C SER A 629 19.57 30.60 -3.58
N ARG A 630 20.82 30.70 -3.96
CA ARG A 630 21.89 31.04 -3.00
C ARG A 630 21.58 32.41 -2.39
N TYR A 631 21.47 32.53 -1.08
CA TYR A 631 20.99 33.72 -0.35
C TYR A 631 19.54 34.14 -0.68
N GLY A 632 18.63 33.16 -0.82
CA GLY A 632 17.23 33.40 -1.17
C GLY A 632 16.51 34.49 -0.38
N SER A 633 15.42 35.01 -0.96
CA SER A 633 14.57 36.00 -0.30
C SER A 633 13.80 35.43 0.90
N LEU A 634 13.36 36.30 1.82
CA LEU A 634 12.47 35.88 2.93
C LEU A 634 11.26 35.10 2.44
N HIS A 635 10.67 35.50 1.33
CA HIS A 635 9.52 34.82 0.72
C HIS A 635 9.82 33.37 0.31
N GLU A 636 10.99 33.11 -0.29
CA GLU A 636 11.43 31.75 -0.64
C GLU A 636 11.63 30.87 0.60
N VAL A 637 12.22 31.43 1.67
CA VAL A 637 12.40 30.73 2.96
C VAL A 637 11.04 30.41 3.58
N GLN A 638 10.09 31.35 3.57
CA GLN A 638 8.73 31.14 4.08
C GLN A 638 8.00 30.04 3.28
N GLN A 639 8.14 30.02 1.95
CA GLN A 639 7.56 28.96 1.12
C GLN A 639 8.17 27.59 1.43
N CYS A 640 9.49 27.49 1.58
CA CYS A 640 10.15 26.25 1.99
C CYS A 640 9.70 25.78 3.38
N LEU A 641 9.51 26.68 4.33
CA LEU A 641 8.99 26.37 5.66
C LEU A 641 7.55 25.86 5.60
N ALA A 642 6.70 26.45 4.77
CA ALA A 642 5.32 25.99 4.56
C ALA A 642 5.28 24.58 3.97
N VAL A 643 6.12 24.29 2.96
CA VAL A 643 6.27 22.94 2.37
C VAL A 643 6.75 21.92 3.42
N TYR A 644 7.68 22.31 4.29
CA TYR A 644 8.17 21.46 5.38
C TYR A 644 7.06 21.12 6.38
N GLN A 645 6.25 22.11 6.76
CA GLN A 645 5.11 21.90 7.66
C GLN A 645 4.06 20.96 7.04
N ASP A 646 3.75 21.15 5.76
CA ASP A 646 2.83 20.26 5.03
C ASP A 646 3.35 18.83 4.98
N MET A 647 4.65 18.65 4.75
CA MET A 647 5.31 17.34 4.78
C MET A 647 5.16 16.66 6.15
N TRP A 648 5.32 17.43 7.22
CA TRP A 648 5.20 16.93 8.60
C TRP A 648 3.77 16.54 8.94
N LYS A 649 2.78 17.36 8.54
CA LYS A 649 1.35 17.05 8.64
C LYS A 649 0.97 15.79 7.85
N ALA A 650 1.63 15.54 6.74
CA ALA A 650 1.46 14.32 5.94
C ALA A 650 2.15 13.07 6.54
N GLY A 651 2.80 13.18 7.73
CA GLY A 651 3.42 12.07 8.43
C GLY A 651 4.82 11.68 7.96
N TYR A 652 5.44 12.45 7.07
CA TYR A 652 6.79 12.17 6.60
C TYR A 652 7.84 12.73 7.58
N LYS A 653 8.73 11.86 8.06
CA LYS A 653 9.93 12.26 8.81
C LYS A 653 11.05 12.56 7.81
N ALA A 654 11.34 13.82 7.57
CA ALA A 654 12.47 14.20 6.74
C ALA A 654 13.76 14.29 7.56
N ASN A 655 14.86 14.13 6.85
CA ASN A 655 16.14 14.58 7.35
C ASN A 655 16.17 16.12 7.26
N ASP A 656 16.13 16.79 8.39
CA ASP A 656 16.02 18.27 8.53
C ASP A 656 17.25 19.01 8.00
N THR A 657 18.29 18.31 7.53
CA THR A 657 19.55 18.89 7.09
C THR A 657 19.40 19.93 5.99
N TYR A 658 18.53 19.69 4.99
CA TYR A 658 18.34 20.64 3.88
C TYR A 658 17.73 21.96 4.29
N LEU A 659 16.75 21.92 5.19
CA LEU A 659 16.10 23.15 5.66
C LEU A 659 17.00 23.90 6.64
N LYS A 660 17.76 23.17 7.45
CA LYS A 660 18.78 23.72 8.35
C LYS A 660 19.86 24.43 7.54
N GLU A 661 20.43 23.81 6.51
CA GLU A 661 21.40 24.41 5.60
C GLU A 661 20.86 25.66 4.92
N LEU A 662 19.58 25.64 4.46
CA LEU A 662 18.93 26.81 3.85
C LEU A 662 18.87 27.98 4.82
N ILE A 663 18.47 27.73 6.08
CA ILE A 663 18.35 28.78 7.10
C ILE A 663 19.75 29.28 7.48
N GLU A 664 20.74 28.42 7.61
CA GLU A 664 22.12 28.78 7.92
C GLU A 664 22.71 29.68 6.80
N GLU A 665 22.61 29.29 5.52
CA GLU A 665 23.03 30.12 4.38
C GLU A 665 22.33 31.46 4.32
N TRP A 666 21.01 31.48 4.58
CA TRP A 666 20.25 32.73 4.59
C TRP A 666 20.67 33.65 5.74
N CYS A 667 20.97 33.09 6.91
CA CYS A 667 21.43 33.83 8.08
C CYS A 667 22.87 34.38 7.91
N GLU A 668 23.74 33.68 7.18
CA GLU A 668 25.11 34.16 6.90
C GLU A 668 25.13 35.53 6.21
N GLY A 669 24.15 35.83 5.35
CA GLY A 669 23.98 37.12 4.72
C GLY A 669 23.82 38.31 5.70
N VAL A 670 23.55 38.09 6.99
CA VAL A 670 23.55 39.12 8.03
C VAL A 670 24.96 39.49 8.53
N ILE A 671 25.89 38.50 8.50
CA ILE A 671 27.24 38.63 9.06
C ILE A 671 28.22 39.12 7.97
N GLN A 672 28.09 38.65 6.72
CA GLN A 672 29.05 38.89 5.63
C GLN A 672 29.17 40.37 5.16
N ASP A 673 28.22 41.22 5.46
CA ASP A 673 28.29 42.66 5.15
C ASP A 673 29.47 43.41 5.89
N LYS A 674 30.21 42.71 6.80
CA LYS A 674 31.32 43.33 7.57
C LYS A 674 32.73 42.98 7.10
N ASN A 675 32.94 41.93 6.31
CA ASN A 675 34.30 41.46 6.03
C ASN A 675 34.50 41.10 4.56
N GLN A 676 34.84 42.06 3.73
CA GLN A 676 35.51 41.80 2.45
C GLN A 676 37.04 41.50 2.60
N ASN A 677 37.56 41.51 3.81
CA ASN A 677 38.97 41.14 4.10
C ASN A 677 39.04 40.28 5.34
N GLN A 678 39.52 39.07 5.17
CA GLN A 678 40.04 38.10 6.15
C GLN A 678 39.09 36.96 6.57
N GLY A 679 39.51 35.76 6.16
CA GLY A 679 39.55 34.56 6.98
C GLY A 679 38.24 33.76 7.08
N GLU A 680 38.23 32.61 6.46
CA GLU A 680 37.26 31.53 6.69
C GLU A 680 36.81 31.44 8.16
N VAL A 681 35.58 31.90 8.42
CA VAL A 681 34.88 31.43 9.62
C VAL A 681 34.18 30.15 9.25
N THR A 682 34.91 29.04 9.35
CA THR A 682 34.33 27.70 9.37
C THR A 682 33.34 27.60 10.53
N LEU A 683 32.04 27.80 10.28
CA LEU A 683 31.02 27.31 11.19
C LEU A 683 31.19 25.79 11.29
N CYS A 684 31.53 25.32 12.49
CA CYS A 684 31.87 23.93 12.81
C CYS A 684 30.89 22.93 12.25
N ARG A 685 31.32 22.23 11.21
CA ARG A 685 30.66 21.07 10.59
C ARG A 685 30.73 19.81 11.42
N ARG A 686 30.56 19.83 12.74
CA ARG A 686 30.43 18.59 13.55
C ARG A 686 29.85 18.88 14.92
N THR A 687 28.57 18.71 15.09
CA THR A 687 28.00 18.27 16.37
C THR A 687 26.97 17.18 16.11
N ASN A 688 27.39 15.93 16.36
CA ASN A 688 26.51 14.81 16.61
C ASN A 688 25.72 15.10 17.90
N SER A 689 24.59 15.79 17.83
CA SER A 689 23.66 15.86 18.94
C SER A 689 22.44 15.01 18.62
N GLN A 690 22.25 13.96 19.42
CA GLN A 690 21.13 13.01 19.38
C GLN A 690 19.79 13.62 19.85
N ARG A 691 19.59 14.93 19.75
CA ARG A 691 18.31 15.58 20.06
C ARG A 691 17.49 15.78 18.80
N PRO A 692 16.14 15.72 18.89
CA PRO A 692 15.27 15.89 17.74
C PRO A 692 15.47 17.32 17.16
N GLN A 693 16.00 17.37 15.94
CA GLN A 693 16.28 18.62 15.20
C GLN A 693 14.99 19.41 14.86
N SER A 694 13.83 18.82 15.08
CA SER A 694 12.52 19.41 14.85
C SER A 694 12.24 20.70 15.65
N LEU A 695 12.79 20.83 16.85
CA LEU A 695 12.51 21.98 17.72
C LEU A 695 13.08 23.29 17.17
N LEU A 696 14.25 23.28 16.55
CA LEU A 696 14.84 24.45 15.90
C LEU A 696 13.97 24.95 14.75
N LEU A 697 13.59 24.05 13.87
CA LEU A 697 12.81 24.38 12.67
C LEU A 697 11.40 24.84 13.01
N GLU A 698 10.77 24.23 14.00
CA GLU A 698 9.47 24.65 14.52
C GLU A 698 9.54 26.08 15.07
N LYS A 699 10.52 26.39 15.90
CA LYS A 699 10.69 27.74 16.44
C LYS A 699 11.05 28.77 15.36
N VAL A 700 11.87 28.42 14.38
CA VAL A 700 12.16 29.33 13.25
C VAL A 700 10.90 29.57 12.42
N ALA A 701 10.11 28.55 12.14
CA ALA A 701 8.85 28.67 11.40
C ALA A 701 7.85 29.61 12.10
N VAL A 702 7.67 29.44 13.41
CA VAL A 702 6.80 30.31 14.22
C VAL A 702 7.23 31.78 14.15
N HIS A 703 8.54 32.07 14.16
CA HIS A 703 9.02 33.44 14.12
C HIS A 703 9.02 34.06 12.72
N LEU A 704 9.29 33.28 11.67
CA LEU A 704 9.30 33.80 10.29
C LEU A 704 7.91 33.92 9.66
N GLN A 705 6.90 33.23 10.19
CA GLN A 705 5.51 33.34 9.72
C GLN A 705 4.72 34.46 10.36
N LYS A 706 5.17 34.98 11.48
CA LYS A 706 4.51 36.13 12.13
C LYS A 706 4.59 37.37 11.26
N SER A 707 3.46 38.02 11.05
CA SER A 707 3.39 39.29 10.33
C SER A 707 4.22 40.34 11.07
N ALA A 708 4.85 41.25 10.34
CA ALA A 708 5.72 42.29 10.88
C ALA A 708 5.06 43.26 11.91
N ALA A 709 3.78 43.06 12.19
CA ALA A 709 2.97 43.92 13.09
C ALA A 709 2.82 43.37 14.52
N GLU A 710 3.25 42.12 14.78
CA GLU A 710 3.08 41.48 16.08
C GLU A 710 4.36 41.53 16.91
N ASN A 711 4.21 41.59 18.26
CA ASN A 711 5.30 41.69 19.23
C ASN A 711 6.52 40.81 18.91
N LEU A 712 7.65 41.45 18.66
CA LEU A 712 8.94 40.82 18.34
C LEU A 712 9.57 40.18 19.60
N ALA A 713 9.04 39.04 20.01
CA ALA A 713 9.60 38.22 21.08
C ALA A 713 10.20 36.94 20.52
N ILE A 714 11.48 36.67 20.77
CA ILE A 714 12.19 35.43 20.39
C ILE A 714 12.28 34.50 21.58
N ASP A 715 11.73 33.33 21.50
CA ASP A 715 11.81 32.29 22.54
C ASP A 715 12.98 31.32 22.27
N LEU A 716 14.05 31.39 23.06
CA LEU A 716 15.23 30.56 22.96
C LEU A 716 15.29 29.40 23.96
N ARG A 717 14.23 29.15 24.73
CA ARG A 717 14.18 28.09 25.74
C ARG A 717 14.41 26.70 25.11
N GLY A 718 15.28 25.90 25.75
CA GLY A 718 15.56 24.52 25.32
C GLY A 718 16.45 24.35 24.08
N LEU A 719 16.99 25.45 23.52
CA LEU A 719 17.88 25.43 22.36
C LEU A 719 19.35 25.45 22.78
N THR A 720 20.18 24.82 21.94
CA THR A 720 21.65 24.92 22.09
C THR A 720 22.14 26.32 21.71
N LYS A 721 23.35 26.70 22.10
CA LYS A 721 23.96 27.99 21.76
C LYS A 721 24.02 28.24 20.23
N VAL A 722 24.22 27.19 19.44
CA VAL A 722 24.27 27.29 17.97
C VAL A 722 22.87 27.51 17.39
N GLU A 723 21.89 26.74 17.84
CA GLU A 723 20.49 26.89 17.42
C GLU A 723 19.91 28.25 17.80
N ALA A 724 20.16 28.71 19.00
CA ALA A 724 19.77 30.04 19.47
C ALA A 724 20.34 31.16 18.60
N ARG A 725 21.62 31.04 18.23
CA ARG A 725 22.29 31.98 17.32
C ARG A 725 21.63 32.01 15.94
N ILE A 726 21.28 30.85 15.37
CA ILE A 726 20.59 30.74 14.07
C ILE A 726 19.24 31.44 14.11
N ILE A 727 18.42 31.23 15.16
CA ILE A 727 17.11 31.88 15.28
C ILE A 727 17.23 33.41 15.38
N VAL A 728 18.13 33.89 16.18
CA VAL A 728 18.33 35.35 16.33
C VAL A 728 18.76 35.97 15.01
N LEU A 729 19.69 35.36 14.30
CA LEU A 729 20.13 35.82 12.98
C LEU A 729 18.99 35.76 11.95
N ALA A 730 18.18 34.69 11.95
CA ALA A 730 17.03 34.55 11.05
C ALA A 730 16.00 35.69 11.26
N VAL A 731 15.67 36.03 12.51
CA VAL A 731 14.77 37.12 12.82
C VAL A 731 15.37 38.47 12.43
N LEU A 732 16.65 38.73 12.70
CA LEU A 732 17.31 39.96 12.29
C LEU A 732 17.39 40.10 10.77
N ARG A 733 17.58 39.02 10.03
CA ARG A 733 17.52 38.99 8.55
C ARG A 733 16.12 39.34 8.05
N MET A 734 15.10 38.74 8.61
CA MET A 734 13.69 39.07 8.31
C MET A 734 13.40 40.55 8.56
N MET A 735 13.88 41.09 9.67
CA MET A 735 13.72 42.52 10.00
C MET A 735 14.43 43.42 8.97
N LYS A 736 15.64 43.05 8.54
CA LYS A 736 16.39 43.79 7.50
C LYS A 736 15.64 43.83 6.18
N GLU A 737 15.12 42.67 5.71
CA GLU A 737 14.36 42.59 4.46
C GLU A 737 13.03 43.36 4.54
N ASN A 738 12.26 43.22 5.63
CA ASN A 738 11.04 44.00 5.85
C ASN A 738 11.29 45.50 5.89
N TYR A 739 12.38 45.93 6.53
CA TYR A 739 12.77 47.33 6.55
C TYR A 739 13.13 47.87 5.16
N SER A 740 13.79 47.07 4.31
CA SER A 740 14.08 47.44 2.91
C SER A 740 12.81 47.53 2.05
N LEU A 741 11.73 46.85 2.43
CA LEU A 741 10.40 46.91 1.82
C LEU A 741 9.52 48.07 2.41
N GLY A 742 10.07 48.92 3.26
CA GLY A 742 9.39 50.08 3.83
C GLY A 742 8.56 49.79 5.09
N VAL A 743 8.68 48.61 5.70
CA VAL A 743 8.00 48.25 6.93
C VAL A 743 8.80 48.73 8.14
N PRO A 744 8.33 49.72 8.93
CA PRO A 744 9.09 50.25 10.06
C PRO A 744 9.06 49.33 11.27
N VAL A 745 10.17 49.27 12.03
CA VAL A 745 10.23 48.57 13.31
C VAL A 745 9.41 49.37 14.36
N LYS A 746 8.37 48.74 14.90
CA LYS A 746 7.44 49.39 15.85
C LYS A 746 7.87 49.26 17.31
N ASP A 747 8.42 48.09 17.69
CA ASP A 747 8.70 47.72 19.08
C ASP A 747 10.14 47.30 19.34
N ASP A 748 10.51 47.18 20.61
CA ASP A 748 11.78 46.64 21.05
C ASP A 748 11.83 45.12 20.81
N LEU A 749 13.01 44.57 20.43
CA LEU A 749 13.18 43.14 20.27
C LEU A 749 13.43 42.50 21.64
N MET A 750 12.54 41.58 22.03
CA MET A 750 12.61 40.85 23.30
C MET A 750 13.11 39.43 23.05
N ILE A 751 14.15 38.96 23.75
CA ILE A 751 14.69 37.63 23.67
C ILE A 751 14.49 36.90 25.00
N VAL A 752 13.69 35.86 25.02
CA VAL A 752 13.35 35.09 26.22
C VAL A 752 14.33 33.94 26.38
N LEU A 753 15.02 33.90 27.50
CA LEU A 753 15.95 32.87 27.93
C LEU A 753 15.28 31.95 28.95
N GLY A 754 15.91 30.86 29.35
CA GLY A 754 15.38 29.93 30.35
C GLY A 754 15.22 30.53 31.76
N PRO A 755 14.52 29.84 32.69
CA PRO A 755 14.32 30.28 34.05
C PRO A 755 15.60 30.20 34.89
N ASN A 756 15.81 31.17 35.74
CA ASN A 756 17.07 31.40 36.52
C ASN A 756 17.44 30.27 37.52
N LYS A 757 16.56 29.27 37.78
CA LYS A 757 16.82 28.18 38.74
C LYS A 757 15.96 26.94 38.46
N VAL A 758 16.51 25.85 37.89
CA VAL A 758 15.86 24.53 38.03
C VAL A 758 16.86 23.35 38.22
N ASN A 759 18.03 23.34 37.61
CA ASN A 759 19.12 22.34 37.89
C ASN A 759 20.45 22.96 37.54
N LYS A 760 21.53 22.61 38.26
CA LYS A 760 22.90 23.13 38.05
C LYS A 760 23.39 22.95 36.59
N ILE A 761 22.99 21.87 35.91
CA ILE A 761 23.39 21.55 34.54
C ILE A 761 22.62 22.45 33.55
N GLN A 762 21.30 22.68 33.76
CA GLN A 762 20.46 23.51 32.90
C GLN A 762 20.77 25.00 33.05
N ALA A 763 21.09 25.43 34.27
CA ALA A 763 21.53 26.80 34.55
C ALA A 763 22.84 27.13 33.85
N LYS A 764 23.78 26.20 33.76
CA LYS A 764 25.06 26.38 33.03
C LYS A 764 24.81 26.51 31.52
N HIS A 765 23.91 25.70 30.98
CA HIS A 765 23.56 25.72 29.56
C HIS A 765 22.82 27.04 29.17
N ASP A 766 21.87 27.48 29.97
CA ASP A 766 21.13 28.76 29.75
C ASP A 766 22.06 29.98 29.87
N LEU A 767 23.09 29.92 30.72
CA LEU A 767 24.12 30.95 30.81
C LEU A 767 25.02 30.98 29.56
N GLU A 768 25.45 29.82 29.06
CA GLU A 768 26.22 29.71 27.83
C GLU A 768 25.45 30.26 26.60
N VAL A 769 24.13 30.02 26.54
CA VAL A 769 23.23 30.58 25.47
C VAL A 769 23.16 32.07 25.60
N LYS A 770 22.95 32.59 26.80
CA LYS A 770 22.89 34.03 27.08
C LYS A 770 24.17 34.73 26.65
N ASP A 771 25.34 34.24 27.08
CA ASP A 771 26.66 34.82 26.78
C ASP A 771 26.94 34.78 25.27
N ALA A 772 26.58 33.67 24.57
CA ALA A 772 26.73 33.56 23.14
C ALA A 772 25.86 34.53 22.34
N ILE A 773 24.61 34.78 22.80
CA ILE A 773 23.69 35.72 22.15
C ILE A 773 24.07 37.15 22.44
N THR A 774 24.46 37.45 23.67
CA THR A 774 24.95 38.81 24.04
C THR A 774 26.18 39.17 23.21
N LYS A 775 27.14 38.25 23.08
CA LYS A 775 28.34 38.44 22.24
C LYS A 775 27.97 38.64 20.75
N LEU A 776 27.07 37.82 20.20
CA LEU A 776 26.59 38.00 18.83
C LEU A 776 25.97 39.38 18.60
N LEU A 777 25.11 39.84 19.50
CA LEU A 777 24.40 41.09 19.32
C LEU A 777 25.32 42.31 19.55
N GLN A 778 26.19 42.28 20.56
CA GLN A 778 27.04 43.41 20.92
C GLN A 778 28.34 43.45 20.09
N ASP A 779 29.08 42.34 20.04
CA ASP A 779 30.42 42.30 19.41
C ASP A 779 30.32 42.15 17.90
N ASP A 780 29.52 41.16 17.42
CA ASP A 780 29.44 40.87 15.99
C ASP A 780 28.52 41.86 15.22
N LEU A 781 27.41 42.30 15.82
CA LEU A 781 26.41 43.14 15.16
C LEU A 781 26.39 44.59 15.61
N GLY A 782 27.02 44.93 16.74
CA GLY A 782 27.08 46.29 17.28
C GLY A 782 25.73 46.83 17.80
N LEU A 783 24.84 45.96 18.24
CA LEU A 783 23.54 46.30 18.81
C LEU A 783 23.67 46.50 20.32
N LYS A 784 22.98 47.50 20.87
CA LYS A 784 22.89 47.69 22.31
C LYS A 784 21.90 46.71 22.91
N VAL A 785 22.32 45.96 23.93
CA VAL A 785 21.50 44.94 24.61
C VAL A 785 21.42 45.25 26.09
N PHE A 786 20.21 45.16 26.65
CA PHE A 786 19.96 45.37 28.07
C PHE A 786 19.35 44.12 28.67
N LEU A 787 19.71 43.78 29.91
CA LEU A 787 19.01 42.78 30.71
C LEU A 787 17.74 43.42 31.27
N ASP A 788 16.60 42.84 30.91
CA ASP A 788 15.31 43.24 31.47
C ASP A 788 15.17 42.54 32.84
N GLY A 789 15.56 43.24 33.92
CA GLY A 789 15.35 42.77 35.28
C GLY A 789 13.90 42.96 35.71
N PRO A 790 13.42 42.35 36.81
CA PRO A 790 12.04 42.46 37.24
C PRO A 790 11.75 43.86 37.77
N SER A 791 11.27 44.75 36.90
CA SER A 791 10.62 45.97 37.36
C SER A 791 9.19 45.60 37.76
N ILE A 792 8.89 45.75 39.04
CA ILE A 792 7.54 45.75 39.58
C ILE A 792 6.80 46.97 38.99
N GLN A 793 6.07 46.74 37.87
CA GLN A 793 5.00 47.62 37.49
C GLN A 793 3.86 46.85 36.84
N HIS A 794 2.72 46.90 37.53
CA HIS A 794 1.42 46.57 37.05
C HIS A 794 1.13 47.20 35.68
N LYS A 795 0.94 46.41 34.65
CA LYS A 795 0.03 46.60 33.51
C LYS A 795 0.47 45.72 32.36
N ASN A 796 -0.04 44.49 32.34
CA ASN A 796 -0.31 43.77 31.10
C ASN A 796 -0.94 42.38 31.42
N ALA A 797 -2.17 42.46 31.95
CA ALA A 797 -3.04 41.29 32.13
C ALA A 797 -3.55 40.70 30.80
N HIS A 798 -3.20 41.34 29.68
CA HIS A 798 -3.69 40.91 28.34
C HIS A 798 -2.77 39.93 27.63
N MET A 799 -1.47 39.90 27.97
CA MET A 799 -0.53 38.98 27.31
C MET A 799 -0.41 37.63 28.01
N GLN A 800 -0.81 37.55 29.26
CA GLN A 800 -0.86 36.27 30.02
C GLN A 800 -2.07 35.43 29.63
N LYS A 801 -3.17 36.06 29.19
CA LYS A 801 -4.37 35.37 28.68
C LYS A 801 -4.20 34.72 27.29
N LEU A 802 -3.26 35.17 26.48
CA LEU A 802 -3.01 34.59 25.14
C LEU A 802 -2.04 33.38 25.18
N LEU A 803 -1.20 33.29 26.22
CA LEU A 803 -0.30 32.11 26.41
C LEU A 803 -0.99 30.97 27.19
N ASP A 804 -2.04 31.34 27.98
CA ASP A 804 -2.81 30.33 28.73
C ASP A 804 -3.99 29.71 27.91
N SER A 805 -4.35 30.32 26.77
CA SER A 805 -5.44 29.83 25.92
C SER A 805 -5.05 28.73 24.94
N GLU A 806 -3.76 28.53 24.68
CA GLU A 806 -3.29 27.44 23.81
C GLU A 806 -2.93 26.13 24.58
N SER A 807 -2.89 26.17 25.93
CA SER A 807 -2.60 24.97 26.73
C SER A 807 -3.84 24.19 27.19
N ASN A 808 -5.07 24.65 26.87
CA ASN A 808 -6.30 24.04 27.37
C ASN A 808 -7.06 23.13 26.39
N MET A 809 -6.41 22.60 25.36
CA MET A 809 -7.03 21.61 24.45
C MET A 809 -6.43 20.20 24.51
N ALA A 810 -5.74 19.88 25.57
CA ALA A 810 -5.37 18.49 25.84
C ALA A 810 -5.26 18.31 27.36
N GLU A 811 -6.34 17.85 28.00
CA GLU A 811 -6.36 17.04 29.20
C GLU A 811 -7.65 17.23 30.00
N THR A 812 -8.68 16.54 29.59
CA THR A 812 -9.75 16.08 30.48
C THR A 812 -9.40 14.67 30.94
N LEU A 813 -8.67 14.56 32.04
CA LEU A 813 -8.69 13.37 32.91
C LEU A 813 -8.26 13.77 34.32
N HIS A 814 -9.15 13.47 35.24
CA HIS A 814 -9.06 13.66 36.70
C HIS A 814 -7.69 13.37 37.31
N ILE A 815 -7.13 14.35 38.05
CA ILE A 815 -6.33 14.11 39.26
C ILE A 815 -6.49 15.26 40.22
N GLU A 816 -6.70 14.96 41.45
CA GLU A 816 -6.98 15.80 42.61
C GLU A 816 -5.93 16.90 42.88
N LEU A 817 -6.45 18.09 43.19
CA LEU A 817 -5.66 19.24 43.63
C LEU A 817 -5.02 19.01 44.99
N LYS A 818 -3.68 18.93 45.01
CA LYS A 818 -2.90 19.35 46.20
C LYS A 818 -2.31 20.75 45.93
N SER A 819 -2.81 21.74 46.61
CA SER A 819 -2.36 23.12 46.60
C SER A 819 -0.90 23.26 47.09
N SER A 820 0.01 23.51 46.16
CA SER A 820 1.36 23.98 46.45
C SER A 820 1.54 25.35 45.81
N THR A 821 1.60 26.37 46.65
CA THR A 821 1.92 27.73 46.26
C THR A 821 3.34 27.83 45.68
N ARG A 822 3.47 27.60 44.35
CA ARG A 822 4.73 27.85 43.63
C ARG A 822 4.84 29.32 43.27
N ARG A 823 5.90 30.00 43.79
CA ARG A 823 6.30 31.36 43.37
C ARG A 823 6.50 31.38 41.86
N PRO A 824 6.05 32.45 41.13
CA PRO A 824 6.24 32.55 39.70
C PRO A 824 7.71 32.47 39.32
N LYS A 825 8.06 31.64 38.34
CA LYS A 825 9.41 31.50 37.83
C LYS A 825 9.81 32.75 37.07
N ILE A 826 10.84 33.47 37.54
CA ILE A 826 11.36 34.68 36.88
C ILE A 826 12.14 34.25 35.63
N LEU A 827 11.63 34.60 34.46
CA LEU A 827 12.28 34.37 33.18
C LEU A 827 13.34 35.44 32.90
N GLN A 828 14.54 35.08 32.53
CA GLN A 828 15.56 36.03 32.04
C GLN A 828 15.19 36.50 30.63
N ARG A 829 15.24 37.83 30.40
CA ARG A 829 14.95 38.42 29.08
C ARG A 829 16.10 39.37 28.71
N LEU A 830 16.48 39.33 27.43
CA LEU A 830 17.35 40.35 26.82
C LEU A 830 16.48 41.28 25.98
N LYS A 831 16.74 42.56 26.09
CA LYS A 831 16.00 43.62 25.38
C LYS A 831 16.96 44.35 24.44
N VAL A 832 16.63 44.41 23.15
CA VAL A 832 17.31 45.25 22.16
C VAL A 832 16.41 46.42 21.82
N PRO A 833 16.78 47.69 22.20
CA PRO A 833 15.93 48.84 21.99
C PRO A 833 15.68 49.12 20.51
N LYS A 834 14.46 49.56 20.19
CA LYS A 834 14.03 50.02 18.86
C LYS A 834 15.01 51.01 18.24
N LYS A 835 15.50 51.98 19.00
CA LYS A 835 16.49 53.00 18.54
C LYS A 835 17.80 52.30 18.06
N SER A 836 18.29 51.32 18.76
CA SER A 836 19.48 50.56 18.38
C SER A 836 19.25 49.74 17.12
N LEU A 837 18.08 49.07 17.01
CA LEU A 837 17.69 48.31 15.82
C LEU A 837 17.53 49.21 14.58
N HIS A 838 16.87 50.36 14.74
CA HIS A 838 16.68 51.31 13.64
C HIS A 838 18.00 51.85 13.10
N HIS A 839 18.92 52.23 13.99
CA HIS A 839 20.23 52.70 13.62
C HIS A 839 21.09 51.64 12.95
N TRP A 840 20.99 50.40 13.42
CA TRP A 840 21.64 49.25 12.81
C TRP A 840 21.10 48.95 11.39
N LEU A 841 19.76 48.99 11.19
CA LEU A 841 19.09 48.80 9.91
C LEU A 841 19.46 49.93 8.91
N GLN A 842 19.47 51.18 9.32
CA GLN A 842 19.85 52.33 8.48
C GLN A 842 21.28 52.21 7.95
N ARG A 843 22.23 51.84 8.79
CA ARG A 843 23.63 51.63 8.38
C ARG A 843 23.82 50.50 7.34
N ARG A 844 22.95 49.48 7.37
CA ARG A 844 23.06 48.32 6.54
C ARG A 844 22.26 48.39 5.23
N VAL A 845 21.23 49.20 5.16
CA VAL A 845 20.43 49.41 3.92
C VAL A 845 21.08 50.52 3.08
N GLY A 846 21.78 51.47 3.69
CA GLY A 846 22.47 52.55 2.99
C GLY A 846 23.79 52.14 2.29
N SER A 847 24.32 50.91 2.54
CA SER A 847 25.54 50.43 1.89
C SER A 847 25.27 49.61 0.62
N THR A 848 24.03 49.28 0.27
CA THR A 848 23.65 48.57 -0.95
C THR A 848 23.31 49.47 -2.14
N GLY A 849 23.44 50.77 -1.99
CA GLY A 849 23.10 51.83 -2.98
C GLY A 849 24.33 52.56 -3.53
N ARG A 850 25.55 51.92 -3.65
CA ARG A 850 26.68 52.43 -4.41
C ARG A 850 27.34 51.36 -5.22
#